data_dcc2d870089b58dac3ac7e09fa64ca37
#
_entry.id   dcc2d870089b58dac3ac7e09fa64ca37
#
_cell.length_a   1.000
_cell.length_b   1.000
_cell.length_c   1.000
_cell.angle_alpha   90.00
_cell.angle_beta   90.00
_cell.angle_gamma   90.00
#
_symmetry.space_group_name_H-M   'P 1'
#
loop_
_entity.id
_entity.type
_entity.pdbx_description
1 polymer ?
#
loop_
_entity_poly.entity_id
_entity_poly.type
_entity_poly.pdbx_seq_one_letter_code
_entity_poly.pdbx_strand_id
1 'polypeptide(L)'
;MERYEPLKLEEKWQKIWEKEKPYKAVEKEGVPKMYIAEMFPYPSGAGLHVGHVRNFTIVDVLTRFYEQQRLNVMRPFGYDTFGLPAENYAIKTGRSPKDVTAENVTNFRKQAKRLGYAIDWDREINTSSPEYYKWTQWCFLQLYKKGLAYQKESYQWWCPVDQTVLANEQVENGCCWRCGHEVEKKKMKQWFFKITEYADELLDGIDALDWPDKIKTMQKNWIGKSVGAEIDFPIVGETNFVSIRDNGSERRSAARDDGPARGGEQNQFYNNRRITVFTTRPDTIYGATFLVLAPEYPGLDYIVSDDAREAVEKYRAEALLKSEIERQENKEKTGVFTGAFAVNPATKEKIPIWVADYVLAGYGTGAIMAVPAMDERDREFAEKFDLPVVETELCEFGQFGTPKTTYRMRDWLISRQRYWGCPIPIAYDAEGNAHPIPEDQLPVLLPEIDDYQPDKSGRSALAKAEDWLKVKIPVKDAKTGKTKMIECTRETDTLDGYACSSWYLWRYVSPHDAEHAWAPEAINYWAPTDIYVGADHAVAHLLYVRFWCKFFADQGYLPFREPIKKLIYHGYINAPDGKKMSKSKGNVIDPLDVINDGYGADTLRTYEMFIGPVELDAAWDPRSVGGVYRFLNRCYNLLCSNVANSCSGSRRSLPSTDVVCQLSSRKNELVRSSLDSSGSPPRGSRANSRAAALRNPPNQELAHIRHRTVKKVTEDIYKCQFNTAVSALMEYVNELYKTGADKEDLVVLAKLLKPFAPHLASEMLERLGVDDEWPKWEEKYLVSDTVEVVVQVNGKLRAKLMVDTADLDDEQKIVDLALADKKIKKYTVDGVKKTIFVKKAKLLNIVV
;
A
#
# COMPACT_ATOMS: atom_id res chain seq x y z
N MET A 1 -2.85 46.55 1.08
CA MET A 1 -3.48 45.23 1.15
C MET A 1 -2.74 44.41 2.18
N GLU A 2 -3.46 43.67 3.00
CA GLU A 2 -2.89 42.67 3.91
C GLU A 2 -2.15 41.59 3.10
N ARG A 3 -0.95 41.21 3.53
CA ARG A 3 -0.13 40.26 2.81
C ARG A 3 -0.50 38.85 3.24
N TYR A 4 -0.56 37.90 2.31
CA TYR A 4 -0.70 36.46 2.62
C TYR A 4 0.54 35.98 3.36
N GLU A 5 0.39 35.57 4.61
CA GLU A 5 1.44 35.02 5.47
C GLU A 5 1.03 33.59 5.89
N PRO A 6 1.31 32.58 5.07
CA PRO A 6 0.81 31.22 5.31
C PRO A 6 1.19 30.67 6.67
N LEU A 7 2.44 30.83 7.11
CA LEU A 7 2.91 30.27 8.38
C LEU A 7 2.10 30.77 9.58
N LYS A 8 1.77 32.08 9.64
CA LYS A 8 0.97 32.68 10.74
C LYS A 8 -0.48 32.20 10.68
N LEU A 9 -1.04 32.15 9.47
CA LEU A 9 -2.42 31.75 9.26
C LEU A 9 -2.62 30.29 9.60
N GLU A 10 -1.69 29.42 9.21
CA GLU A 10 -1.70 28.01 9.51
C GLU A 10 -1.56 27.74 11.02
N GLU A 11 -0.65 28.46 11.69
CA GLU A 11 -0.49 28.36 13.16
C GLU A 11 -1.79 28.73 13.90
N LYS A 12 -2.49 29.78 13.45
CA LYS A 12 -3.81 30.17 14.00
C LYS A 12 -4.78 28.99 13.94
N TRP A 13 -4.96 28.41 12.75
CA TRP A 13 -5.97 27.38 12.54
C TRP A 13 -5.60 26.06 13.20
N GLN A 14 -4.33 25.68 13.20
CA GLN A 14 -3.86 24.48 13.92
C GLN A 14 -4.14 24.57 15.42
N LYS A 15 -3.92 25.73 16.06
CA LYS A 15 -4.28 25.95 17.47
C LYS A 15 -5.78 25.85 17.72
N ILE A 16 -6.61 26.34 16.79
CA ILE A 16 -8.07 26.24 16.88
C ILE A 16 -8.48 24.77 16.81
N TRP A 17 -8.01 24.04 15.79
CA TRP A 17 -8.34 22.61 15.59
C TRP A 17 -7.84 21.73 16.74
N GLU A 18 -6.69 22.02 17.30
CA GLU A 18 -6.18 21.27 18.47
C GLU A 18 -7.08 21.45 19.71
N LYS A 19 -7.60 22.65 19.89
CA LYS A 19 -8.50 22.96 21.01
C LYS A 19 -9.91 22.40 20.80
N GLU A 20 -10.46 22.58 19.63
CA GLU A 20 -11.87 22.28 19.32
C GLU A 20 -12.08 20.81 18.93
N LYS A 21 -11.03 20.12 18.48
CA LYS A 21 -11.07 18.72 17.99
C LYS A 21 -12.22 18.47 17.00
N PRO A 22 -12.36 19.25 15.91
CA PRO A 22 -13.51 19.20 15.01
C PRO A 22 -13.64 17.85 14.28
N TYR A 23 -12.55 17.08 14.22
CA TYR A 23 -12.47 15.79 13.51
C TYR A 23 -12.68 14.58 14.41
N LYS A 24 -13.14 14.78 15.64
CA LYS A 24 -13.45 13.68 16.55
C LYS A 24 -14.69 12.92 16.05
N ALA A 25 -14.49 11.67 15.66
CA ALA A 25 -15.54 10.79 15.21
C ALA A 25 -16.23 10.11 16.40
N VAL A 26 -17.54 10.10 16.39
CA VAL A 26 -18.37 9.42 17.38
C VAL A 26 -19.50 8.69 16.68
N GLU A 27 -19.98 7.59 17.22
CA GLU A 27 -21.10 6.84 16.72
C GLU A 27 -22.37 7.69 16.81
N LYS A 28 -23.02 7.96 15.67
CA LYS A 28 -24.25 8.78 15.55
C LYS A 28 -25.33 8.00 14.78
N GLU A 29 -26.32 7.51 15.48
CA GLU A 29 -27.43 6.81 14.86
C GLU A 29 -28.15 7.72 13.84
N GLY A 30 -28.52 7.15 12.69
CA GLY A 30 -29.25 7.86 11.63
C GLY A 30 -28.42 8.84 10.79
N VAL A 31 -27.11 9.03 11.08
CA VAL A 31 -26.22 9.85 10.26
C VAL A 31 -25.41 8.97 9.34
N PRO A 32 -25.42 9.22 8.01
CA PRO A 32 -24.54 8.49 7.10
C PRO A 32 -23.06 8.60 7.51
N LYS A 33 -22.36 7.48 7.56
CA LYS A 33 -20.96 7.42 7.99
C LYS A 33 -20.02 7.19 6.83
N MET A 34 -18.75 7.53 7.03
CA MET A 34 -17.64 7.21 6.14
C MET A 34 -16.42 6.86 6.98
N TYR A 35 -15.91 5.64 6.83
CA TYR A 35 -14.63 5.24 7.42
C TYR A 35 -13.56 5.27 6.35
N ILE A 36 -12.62 6.21 6.48
CA ILE A 36 -11.49 6.38 5.56
C ILE A 36 -10.20 6.08 6.32
N ALA A 37 -9.39 5.22 5.75
CA ALA A 37 -8.09 4.86 6.33
C ALA A 37 -6.99 4.87 5.28
N GLU A 38 -5.77 5.02 5.72
CA GLU A 38 -4.55 4.88 4.94
C GLU A 38 -3.64 3.81 5.51
N MET A 39 -2.67 3.40 4.68
CA MET A 39 -1.53 2.64 5.17
C MET A 39 -0.76 3.53 6.14
N PHE A 40 -0.69 3.11 7.40
CA PHE A 40 0.01 3.87 8.42
C PHE A 40 1.53 3.80 8.25
N PRO A 41 2.25 4.86 8.63
CA PRO A 41 3.68 4.97 8.39
C PRO A 41 4.47 4.03 9.28
N TYR A 42 5.61 3.59 8.76
CA TYR A 42 6.67 2.96 9.53
C TYR A 42 7.67 4.04 9.97
N PRO A 43 7.72 4.43 11.27
CA PRO A 43 8.54 5.54 11.73
C PRO A 43 10.03 5.17 11.83
N SER A 44 10.64 4.79 10.70
CA SER A 44 12.07 4.49 10.58
C SER A 44 12.87 5.75 10.29
N GLY A 45 13.49 6.34 11.35
CA GLY A 45 14.35 7.53 11.25
C GLY A 45 13.59 8.86 11.39
N ALA A 46 14.20 9.99 11.00
CA ALA A 46 13.93 11.31 11.53
C ALA A 46 12.57 11.95 11.19
N GLY A 47 11.74 11.39 10.30
CA GLY A 47 10.46 11.99 9.98
C GLY A 47 9.83 11.52 8.67
N LEU A 48 8.71 12.14 8.33
CA LEU A 48 8.02 12.01 7.05
C LEU A 48 8.87 12.61 5.91
N HIS A 49 8.66 12.14 4.71
CA HIS A 49 9.12 12.80 3.48
C HIS A 49 7.92 13.12 2.57
N VAL A 50 8.11 13.96 1.57
CA VAL A 50 7.03 14.42 0.67
C VAL A 50 6.25 13.25 0.02
N GLY A 51 6.85 12.09 -0.21
CA GLY A 51 6.12 10.91 -0.67
C GLY A 51 5.06 10.41 0.30
N HIS A 52 5.25 10.55 1.63
CA HIS A 52 4.20 10.28 2.61
C HIS A 52 3.12 11.35 2.58
N VAL A 53 3.51 12.61 2.32
CA VAL A 53 2.56 13.74 2.22
C VAL A 53 1.52 13.48 1.13
N ARG A 54 1.91 12.87 -0.01
CA ARG A 54 0.97 12.48 -1.07
C ARG A 54 -0.13 11.56 -0.54
N ASN A 55 0.24 10.44 0.08
CA ASN A 55 -0.72 9.48 0.63
C ASN A 55 -1.69 10.14 1.60
N PHE A 56 -1.15 10.82 2.61
CA PHE A 56 -1.95 11.44 3.67
C PHE A 56 -2.82 12.61 3.18
N THR A 57 -2.35 13.33 2.15
CA THR A 57 -3.13 14.42 1.58
C THR A 57 -4.31 13.92 0.74
N ILE A 58 -4.14 12.82 0.00
CA ILE A 58 -5.26 12.17 -0.70
C ILE A 58 -6.37 11.81 0.29
N VAL A 59 -6.02 11.16 1.39
CA VAL A 59 -6.98 10.80 2.44
C VAL A 59 -7.62 12.05 3.06
N ASP A 60 -6.85 13.10 3.28
CA ASP A 60 -7.34 14.34 3.88
C ASP A 60 -8.31 15.10 2.97
N VAL A 61 -8.03 15.12 1.67
CA VAL A 61 -8.95 15.70 0.67
C VAL A 61 -10.29 14.97 0.70
N LEU A 62 -10.28 13.65 0.71
CA LEU A 62 -11.49 12.84 0.78
C LEU A 62 -12.22 13.03 2.11
N THR A 63 -11.50 13.02 3.24
CA THR A 63 -12.06 13.26 4.56
C THR A 63 -12.84 14.56 4.60
N ARG A 64 -12.19 15.68 4.24
CA ARG A 64 -12.84 16.99 4.25
C ARG A 64 -13.97 17.10 3.25
N PHE A 65 -13.84 16.49 2.08
CA PHE A 65 -14.88 16.46 1.07
C PHE A 65 -16.17 15.78 1.57
N TYR A 66 -16.04 14.64 2.26
CA TYR A 66 -17.19 13.94 2.82
C TYR A 66 -17.75 14.63 4.08
N GLU A 67 -16.90 15.21 4.92
CA GLU A 67 -17.35 16.04 6.06
C GLU A 67 -18.17 17.24 5.60
N GLN A 68 -17.71 17.94 4.54
CA GLN A 68 -18.46 19.06 3.95
C GLN A 68 -19.81 18.62 3.36
N GLN A 69 -19.99 17.35 3.03
CA GLN A 69 -21.28 16.76 2.65
C GLN A 69 -22.10 16.30 3.85
N ARG A 70 -21.67 16.62 5.09
CA ARG A 70 -22.35 16.29 6.34
C ARG A 70 -22.38 14.79 6.67
N LEU A 71 -21.44 14.01 6.12
CA LEU A 71 -21.23 12.65 6.59
C LEU A 71 -20.48 12.66 7.93
N ASN A 72 -20.72 11.63 8.74
CA ASN A 72 -19.93 11.35 9.94
C ASN A 72 -18.66 10.60 9.52
N VAL A 73 -17.55 11.31 9.39
CA VAL A 73 -16.30 10.75 8.88
C VAL A 73 -15.38 10.32 10.02
N MET A 74 -14.88 9.10 9.98
CA MET A 74 -13.83 8.62 10.85
C MET A 74 -12.54 8.47 10.04
N ARG A 75 -11.52 9.23 10.41
CA ARG A 75 -10.14 9.10 9.93
C ARG A 75 -9.20 8.95 11.11
N PRO A 76 -8.85 7.72 11.48
CA PRO A 76 -7.87 7.44 12.52
C PRO A 76 -6.44 7.62 12.00
N PHE A 77 -5.45 7.48 12.87
CA PHE A 77 -4.05 7.47 12.52
C PHE A 77 -3.26 6.49 13.39
N GLY A 78 -2.11 6.00 12.89
CA GLY A 78 -1.30 5.08 13.68
C GLY A 78 0.11 4.94 13.14
N TYR A 79 0.87 4.09 13.82
CA TYR A 79 2.27 3.84 13.51
C TYR A 79 2.58 2.35 13.57
N ASP A 80 3.20 1.84 12.50
CA ASP A 80 3.81 0.51 12.51
C ASP A 80 5.22 0.64 13.07
N THR A 81 5.42 0.19 14.30
CA THR A 81 6.62 0.55 15.06
C THR A 81 7.51 -0.61 15.42
N PHE A 82 7.05 -1.85 15.26
CA PHE A 82 7.89 -3.02 15.37
C PHE A 82 8.70 -3.27 14.11
N GLY A 83 9.91 -3.80 14.25
CA GLY A 83 10.72 -4.29 13.13
C GLY A 83 12.17 -3.85 13.13
N LEU A 84 12.89 -4.36 12.15
CA LEU A 84 14.32 -4.27 11.94
C LEU A 84 14.96 -2.89 11.96
N PRO A 85 14.40 -1.85 11.30
CA PRO A 85 15.09 -0.58 11.23
C PRO A 85 15.29 0.10 12.58
N ALA A 86 14.32 0.00 13.48
CA ALA A 86 14.45 0.54 14.84
C ALA A 86 15.46 -0.25 15.65
N GLU A 87 15.43 -1.59 15.59
CA GLU A 87 16.40 -2.46 16.27
C GLU A 87 17.82 -2.25 15.74
N ASN A 88 18.01 -2.15 14.44
CA ASN A 88 19.31 -1.90 13.84
C ASN A 88 19.90 -0.54 14.24
N TYR A 89 19.06 0.48 14.32
CA TYR A 89 19.46 1.77 14.80
C TYR A 89 19.88 1.70 16.28
N ALA A 90 19.13 0.95 17.09
CA ALA A 90 19.45 0.70 18.49
C ALA A 90 20.79 -0.03 18.66
N ILE A 91 21.02 -1.11 17.91
CA ILE A 91 22.29 -1.84 17.91
C ILE A 91 23.45 -0.92 17.53
N LYS A 92 23.26 -0.08 16.48
CA LYS A 92 24.31 0.83 16.01
C LYS A 92 24.64 1.95 16.99
N THR A 93 23.65 2.45 17.72
CA THR A 93 23.77 3.65 18.57
C THR A 93 23.84 3.34 20.06
N GLY A 94 23.60 2.09 20.48
CA GLY A 94 23.47 1.70 21.89
C GLY A 94 22.23 2.26 22.59
N ARG A 95 21.25 2.76 21.83
CA ARG A 95 19.98 3.32 22.37
C ARG A 95 18.87 2.27 22.33
N SER A 96 17.94 2.35 23.29
CA SER A 96 16.77 1.46 23.30
C SER A 96 15.90 1.62 22.04
N PRO A 97 15.48 0.52 21.36
CA PRO A 97 14.53 0.59 20.24
C PRO A 97 13.22 1.26 20.64
N LYS A 98 12.77 1.05 21.86
CA LYS A 98 11.57 1.65 22.45
C LYS A 98 11.65 3.18 22.46
N ASP A 99 12.78 3.72 22.97
CA ASP A 99 12.96 5.17 23.08
C ASP A 99 13.10 5.83 21.71
N VAL A 100 13.92 5.24 20.85
CA VAL A 100 14.08 5.73 19.45
C VAL A 100 12.74 5.75 18.72
N THR A 101 11.95 4.70 18.87
CA THR A 101 10.64 4.61 18.23
C THR A 101 9.67 5.67 18.80
N ALA A 102 9.67 5.89 20.12
CA ALA A 102 8.84 6.91 20.76
C ALA A 102 9.18 8.33 20.28
N GLU A 103 10.48 8.64 20.12
CA GLU A 103 10.93 9.91 19.53
C GLU A 103 10.45 10.06 18.08
N ASN A 104 10.60 9.02 17.28
CA ASN A 104 10.17 9.04 15.87
C ASN A 104 8.65 9.23 15.77
N VAL A 105 7.85 8.51 16.54
CA VAL A 105 6.39 8.68 16.60
C VAL A 105 6.02 10.12 16.96
N THR A 106 6.71 10.69 17.94
CA THR A 106 6.49 12.09 18.36
C THR A 106 6.77 13.07 17.21
N ASN A 107 7.85 12.85 16.47
CA ASN A 107 8.18 13.68 15.31
C ASN A 107 7.18 13.53 14.17
N PHE A 108 6.78 12.31 13.83
CA PHE A 108 5.75 12.05 12.81
C PHE A 108 4.42 12.73 13.16
N ARG A 109 3.99 12.62 14.42
CA ARG A 109 2.78 13.29 14.92
C ARG A 109 2.89 14.82 14.77
N LYS A 110 4.04 15.39 15.14
CA LYS A 110 4.31 16.82 14.98
C LYS A 110 4.23 17.26 13.51
N GLN A 111 4.83 16.50 12.60
CA GLN A 111 4.79 16.79 11.16
C GLN A 111 3.36 16.67 10.61
N ALA A 112 2.60 15.62 10.99
CA ALA A 112 1.22 15.44 10.56
C ALA A 112 0.30 16.58 11.06
N LYS A 113 0.47 17.02 12.32
CA LYS A 113 -0.22 18.18 12.85
C LYS A 113 0.16 19.46 12.10
N ARG A 114 1.45 19.64 11.78
CA ARG A 114 1.94 20.81 11.04
C ARG A 114 1.39 20.86 9.60
N LEU A 115 1.14 19.71 8.99
CA LEU A 115 0.48 19.59 7.68
C LEU A 115 -1.04 19.86 7.76
N GLY A 116 -1.60 19.96 8.97
CA GLY A 116 -2.99 20.32 9.21
C GLY A 116 -3.99 19.24 8.81
N TYR A 117 -3.64 17.96 8.94
CA TYR A 117 -4.54 16.86 8.58
C TYR A 117 -5.75 16.74 9.52
N ALA A 118 -6.90 16.41 8.94
CA ALA A 118 -8.17 16.14 9.62
C ALA A 118 -8.15 14.72 10.19
N ILE A 119 -7.48 14.54 11.31
CA ILE A 119 -7.29 13.25 11.97
C ILE A 119 -8.03 13.23 13.31
N ASP A 120 -8.73 12.14 13.58
CA ASP A 120 -9.22 11.84 14.93
C ASP A 120 -8.08 11.30 15.79
N TRP A 121 -7.38 12.21 16.48
CA TRP A 121 -6.24 11.88 17.33
C TRP A 121 -6.62 11.07 18.58
N ASP A 122 -7.90 11.02 18.95
CA ASP A 122 -8.38 10.16 20.02
C ASP A 122 -8.42 8.67 19.56
N ARG A 123 -8.26 8.38 18.26
CA ARG A 123 -8.15 7.04 17.67
C ARG A 123 -6.75 6.69 17.17
N GLU A 124 -5.75 7.31 17.77
CA GLU A 124 -4.35 7.02 17.46
C GLU A 124 -3.91 5.68 18.06
N ILE A 125 -3.17 4.87 17.28
CA ILE A 125 -2.60 3.59 17.72
C ILE A 125 -1.11 3.49 17.42
N ASN A 126 -0.42 2.64 18.20
CA ASN A 126 0.99 2.31 18.02
C ASN A 126 1.16 0.80 18.18
N THR A 127 1.67 0.12 17.15
CA THR A 127 1.75 -1.35 17.14
C THR A 127 2.69 -1.91 18.21
N SER A 128 3.67 -1.14 18.71
CA SER A 128 4.56 -1.56 19.79
C SER A 128 4.10 -1.16 21.20
N SER A 129 2.93 -0.54 21.35
CA SER A 129 2.37 -0.30 22.68
C SER A 129 1.79 -1.60 23.25
N PRO A 130 1.99 -1.86 24.56
CA PRO A 130 1.44 -3.05 25.23
C PRO A 130 -0.07 -3.20 25.08
N GLU A 131 -0.80 -2.08 25.07
CA GLU A 131 -2.26 -2.04 24.90
C GLU A 131 -2.69 -2.48 23.49
N TYR A 132 -1.81 -2.33 22.49
CA TYR A 132 -2.05 -2.80 21.14
C TYR A 132 -1.59 -4.25 20.97
N TYR A 133 -0.32 -4.56 21.27
CA TYR A 133 0.19 -5.88 20.95
C TYR A 133 -0.32 -7.00 21.85
N LYS A 134 -0.92 -6.71 23.02
CA LYS A 134 -1.78 -7.64 23.77
C LYS A 134 -2.75 -8.33 22.83
N TRP A 135 -3.39 -7.55 21.97
CA TRP A 135 -4.41 -8.06 21.07
C TRP A 135 -3.80 -8.74 19.83
N THR A 136 -2.62 -8.36 19.40
CA THR A 136 -1.88 -9.14 18.40
C THR A 136 -1.54 -10.54 18.93
N GLN A 137 -1.13 -10.63 20.17
CA GLN A 137 -0.91 -11.91 20.85
C GLN A 137 -2.20 -12.73 20.98
N TRP A 138 -3.28 -12.08 21.32
CA TRP A 138 -4.61 -12.71 21.33
C TRP A 138 -5.01 -13.23 19.96
N CYS A 139 -4.81 -12.47 18.90
CA CYS A 139 -5.07 -12.90 17.53
C CYS A 139 -4.26 -14.18 17.18
N PHE A 140 -2.99 -14.21 17.54
CA PHE A 140 -2.16 -15.41 17.39
C PHE A 140 -2.77 -16.61 18.13
N LEU A 141 -3.20 -16.42 19.39
CA LEU A 141 -3.79 -17.51 20.18
C LEU A 141 -5.09 -18.03 19.58
N GLN A 142 -5.90 -17.19 18.94
CA GLN A 142 -7.12 -17.66 18.27
C GLN A 142 -6.76 -18.56 17.07
N LEU A 143 -5.75 -18.22 16.24
CA LEU A 143 -5.25 -19.08 15.17
C LEU A 143 -4.65 -20.37 15.73
N TYR A 144 -3.88 -20.28 16.83
CA TYR A 144 -3.28 -21.46 17.48
C TYR A 144 -4.35 -22.45 17.96
N LYS A 145 -5.40 -21.99 18.62
CA LYS A 145 -6.52 -22.81 19.07
C LYS A 145 -7.23 -23.55 17.94
N LYS A 146 -7.18 -23.01 16.72
CA LYS A 146 -7.79 -23.62 15.52
C LYS A 146 -6.79 -24.46 14.71
N GLY A 147 -5.55 -24.60 15.17
CA GLY A 147 -4.50 -25.32 14.43
C GLY A 147 -4.02 -24.59 13.18
N LEU A 148 -4.33 -23.29 13.05
CA LEU A 148 -3.89 -22.44 11.94
C LEU A 148 -2.59 -21.71 12.23
N ALA A 149 -2.16 -21.63 13.48
CA ALA A 149 -0.79 -21.28 13.86
C ALA A 149 -0.08 -22.55 14.28
N TYR A 150 1.03 -22.88 13.62
CA TYR A 150 1.74 -24.13 13.84
C TYR A 150 3.24 -23.97 13.64
N GLN A 151 4.01 -24.91 14.13
CA GLN A 151 5.46 -24.92 14.06
C GLN A 151 5.95 -26.07 13.17
N LYS A 152 6.91 -25.79 12.30
CA LYS A 152 7.64 -26.81 11.54
C LYS A 152 9.10 -26.45 11.35
N GLU A 153 9.93 -27.46 11.13
CA GLU A 153 11.30 -27.25 10.66
C GLU A 153 11.29 -26.93 9.17
N SER A 154 12.01 -25.88 8.78
CA SER A 154 12.19 -25.48 7.39
C SER A 154 13.53 -24.82 7.17
N TYR A 155 14.04 -24.90 5.94
CA TYR A 155 15.25 -24.20 5.55
C TYR A 155 14.92 -22.72 5.35
N GLN A 156 15.67 -21.85 6.07
CA GLN A 156 15.56 -20.41 5.97
C GLN A 156 16.88 -19.80 5.55
N TRP A 157 16.84 -18.68 4.83
CA TRP A 157 18.01 -17.90 4.54
C TRP A 157 18.53 -17.28 5.82
N TRP A 158 19.80 -17.47 6.08
CA TRP A 158 20.49 -16.96 7.25
C TRP A 158 21.68 -16.08 6.83
N CYS A 159 21.73 -14.86 7.33
CA CYS A 159 22.92 -14.02 7.19
C CYS A 159 23.83 -14.23 8.39
N PRO A 160 25.05 -14.80 8.23
CA PRO A 160 25.95 -15.06 9.35
C PRO A 160 26.53 -13.78 9.95
N VAL A 161 26.60 -12.68 9.18
CA VAL A 161 27.11 -11.38 9.62
C VAL A 161 26.04 -10.60 10.38
N ASP A 162 24.85 -10.48 9.81
CA ASP A 162 23.73 -9.81 10.47
C ASP A 162 23.04 -10.70 11.51
N GLN A 163 23.42 -11.97 11.59
CA GLN A 163 22.85 -12.99 12.50
C GLN A 163 21.32 -12.99 12.48
N THR A 164 20.76 -13.11 11.27
CA THR A 164 19.33 -12.97 11.07
C THR A 164 18.78 -13.88 9.99
N VAL A 165 17.54 -14.32 10.18
CA VAL A 165 16.76 -14.95 9.11
C VAL A 165 16.32 -13.86 8.12
N LEU A 166 16.43 -14.19 6.84
CA LEU A 166 16.03 -13.34 5.73
C LEU A 166 14.84 -13.97 5.00
N ALA A 167 13.91 -13.13 4.58
CA ALA A 167 12.90 -13.52 3.60
C ALA A 167 13.54 -13.65 2.21
N ASN A 168 12.88 -14.35 1.28
CA ASN A 168 13.43 -14.56 -0.07
C ASN A 168 13.75 -13.23 -0.79
N GLU A 169 12.91 -12.20 -0.56
CA GLU A 169 13.06 -10.87 -1.13
C GLU A 169 14.23 -10.06 -0.56
N GLN A 170 14.86 -10.59 0.48
CA GLN A 170 16.00 -9.99 1.18
C GLN A 170 17.33 -10.64 0.82
N VAL A 171 17.31 -11.53 -0.17
CA VAL A 171 18.51 -12.18 -0.70
C VAL A 171 18.68 -11.77 -2.15
N GLU A 172 19.78 -11.08 -2.46
CA GLU A 172 20.11 -10.58 -3.79
C GLU A 172 21.41 -11.26 -4.26
N ASN A 173 21.36 -12.05 -5.33
CA ASN A 173 22.51 -12.77 -5.87
C ASN A 173 23.23 -13.65 -4.82
N GLY A 174 22.47 -14.35 -3.97
CA GLY A 174 23.04 -15.19 -2.90
C GLY A 174 23.63 -14.42 -1.72
N CYS A 175 23.44 -13.09 -1.68
CA CYS A 175 23.95 -12.21 -0.63
C CYS A 175 22.83 -11.53 0.15
N CYS A 176 23.11 -11.16 1.38
CA CYS A 176 22.23 -10.35 2.19
C CYS A 176 22.06 -8.95 1.56
N TRP A 177 20.83 -8.57 1.25
CA TRP A 177 20.49 -7.26 0.69
C TRP A 177 21.04 -6.06 1.48
N ARG A 178 21.36 -6.28 2.76
CA ARG A 178 21.76 -5.25 3.70
C ARG A 178 23.27 -5.14 3.90
N CYS A 179 23.94 -6.27 4.14
CA CYS A 179 25.38 -6.25 4.41
C CYS A 179 26.24 -6.74 3.24
N GLY A 180 25.59 -7.30 2.19
CA GLY A 180 26.29 -7.80 1.00
C GLY A 180 27.07 -9.10 1.21
N HIS A 181 27.02 -9.72 2.41
CA HIS A 181 27.66 -11.02 2.65
C HIS A 181 26.83 -12.18 2.10
N GLU A 182 27.53 -13.22 1.69
CA GLU A 182 26.91 -14.49 1.30
C GLU A 182 26.01 -15.04 2.42
N VAL A 183 24.83 -15.52 2.03
CA VAL A 183 23.87 -16.08 2.95
C VAL A 183 23.88 -17.61 2.84
N GLU A 184 23.54 -18.26 3.93
CA GLU A 184 23.43 -19.73 4.00
C GLU A 184 21.99 -20.16 4.29
N LYS A 185 21.62 -21.39 3.85
CA LYS A 185 20.36 -21.99 4.26
C LYS A 185 20.54 -22.75 5.56
N LYS A 186 19.84 -22.32 6.61
CA LYS A 186 19.85 -22.96 7.93
C LYS A 186 18.50 -23.60 8.22
N LYS A 187 18.52 -24.84 8.62
CA LYS A 187 17.33 -25.58 9.05
C LYS A 187 16.93 -25.09 10.45
N MET A 188 15.74 -24.52 10.57
CA MET A 188 15.25 -23.92 11.81
C MET A 188 13.79 -24.26 12.03
N LYS A 189 13.41 -24.43 13.29
CA LYS A 189 12.02 -24.61 13.72
C LYS A 189 11.36 -23.25 13.78
N GLN A 190 10.29 -23.02 13.00
CA GLN A 190 9.67 -21.74 12.77
C GLN A 190 8.15 -21.82 12.92
N TRP A 191 7.53 -20.71 13.31
CA TRP A 191 6.08 -20.57 13.35
C TRP A 191 5.53 -20.09 12.02
N PHE A 192 4.37 -20.63 11.66
CA PHE A 192 3.64 -20.30 10.44
C PHE A 192 2.17 -20.05 10.73
N PHE A 193 1.56 -19.16 9.94
CA PHE A 193 0.11 -19.10 9.80
C PHE A 193 -0.32 -19.82 8.52
N LYS A 194 -1.33 -20.66 8.64
CA LYS A 194 -1.83 -21.51 7.56
C LYS A 194 -2.78 -20.71 6.65
N ILE A 195 -2.25 -19.67 6.00
CA ILE A 195 -3.01 -18.81 5.09
C ILE A 195 -3.53 -19.57 3.87
N THR A 196 -2.89 -20.68 3.51
CA THR A 196 -3.29 -21.54 2.39
C THR A 196 -4.67 -22.16 2.58
N GLU A 197 -5.16 -22.33 3.81
CA GLU A 197 -6.53 -22.80 4.09
C GLU A 197 -7.61 -21.84 3.55
N TYR A 198 -7.26 -20.57 3.36
CA TYR A 198 -8.13 -19.55 2.82
C TYR A 198 -7.85 -19.21 1.36
N ALA A 199 -6.98 -19.97 0.67
CA ALA A 199 -6.53 -19.65 -0.68
C ALA A 199 -7.69 -19.51 -1.68
N ASP A 200 -8.64 -20.46 -1.68
CA ASP A 200 -9.81 -20.40 -2.56
C ASP A 200 -10.70 -19.19 -2.26
N GLU A 201 -11.00 -18.96 -1.00
CA GLU A 201 -11.86 -17.84 -0.62
C GLU A 201 -11.19 -16.48 -0.87
N LEU A 202 -9.87 -16.39 -0.68
CA LEU A 202 -9.10 -15.20 -1.05
C LEU A 202 -9.14 -14.94 -2.56
N LEU A 203 -9.16 -16.00 -3.36
CA LEU A 203 -9.20 -15.91 -4.82
C LEU A 203 -10.61 -15.59 -5.33
N ASP A 204 -11.63 -16.31 -4.85
CA ASP A 204 -13.01 -16.20 -5.33
C ASP A 204 -13.63 -14.83 -5.02
N GLY A 205 -13.28 -14.24 -3.87
CA GLY A 205 -13.80 -12.93 -3.47
C GLY A 205 -13.17 -11.74 -4.19
N ILE A 206 -12.08 -11.94 -4.93
CA ILE A 206 -11.24 -10.81 -5.40
C ILE A 206 -11.89 -9.99 -6.52
N ASP A 207 -12.66 -10.61 -7.39
CA ASP A 207 -13.27 -9.95 -8.56
C ASP A 207 -14.38 -8.98 -8.17
N ALA A 208 -15.07 -9.26 -7.07
CA ALA A 208 -16.15 -8.41 -6.53
C ALA A 208 -15.65 -7.13 -5.84
N LEU A 209 -14.34 -7.01 -5.57
CA LEU A 209 -13.77 -5.86 -4.88
C LEU A 209 -13.70 -4.62 -5.80
N ASP A 210 -14.07 -3.45 -5.27
CA ASP A 210 -13.82 -2.15 -5.93
C ASP A 210 -12.36 -1.72 -5.73
N TRP A 211 -11.46 -2.56 -6.28
CA TRP A 211 -10.01 -2.39 -6.20
C TRP A 211 -9.41 -2.30 -7.60
N PRO A 212 -8.26 -1.63 -7.79
CA PRO A 212 -7.58 -1.56 -9.08
C PRO A 212 -7.23 -2.94 -9.63
N ASP A 213 -7.46 -3.16 -10.93
CA ASP A 213 -7.21 -4.45 -11.59
C ASP A 213 -5.76 -4.92 -11.45
N LYS A 214 -4.80 -3.99 -11.41
CA LYS A 214 -3.39 -4.29 -11.13
C LYS A 214 -3.22 -5.03 -9.80
N ILE A 215 -3.88 -4.55 -8.74
CA ILE A 215 -3.79 -5.16 -7.40
C ILE A 215 -4.47 -6.53 -7.38
N LYS A 216 -5.67 -6.65 -7.99
CA LYS A 216 -6.38 -7.92 -8.11
C LYS A 216 -5.52 -8.95 -8.85
N THR A 217 -4.92 -8.57 -9.98
CA THR A 217 -4.04 -9.43 -10.77
C THR A 217 -2.81 -9.87 -9.98
N MET A 218 -2.18 -8.96 -9.23
CA MET A 218 -1.03 -9.31 -8.38
C MET A 218 -1.41 -10.33 -7.33
N GLN A 219 -2.56 -10.19 -6.64
CA GLN A 219 -3.02 -11.17 -5.65
C GLN A 219 -3.37 -12.52 -6.30
N LYS A 220 -4.09 -12.53 -7.42
CA LYS A 220 -4.40 -13.76 -8.17
C LYS A 220 -3.13 -14.51 -8.55
N ASN A 221 -2.15 -13.79 -9.10
CA ASN A 221 -0.88 -14.35 -9.50
C ASN A 221 -0.07 -14.87 -8.30
N TRP A 222 -0.15 -14.20 -7.16
CA TRP A 222 0.52 -14.63 -5.94
C TRP A 222 -0.11 -15.90 -5.37
N ILE A 223 -1.43 -15.97 -5.29
CA ILE A 223 -2.15 -17.19 -4.86
C ILE A 223 -1.85 -18.33 -5.83
N GLY A 224 -1.91 -18.08 -7.13
CA GLY A 224 -1.43 -18.99 -8.16
C GLY A 224 -2.09 -20.37 -8.10
N LYS A 225 -3.44 -20.43 -8.13
CA LYS A 225 -4.21 -21.67 -8.15
C LYS A 225 -3.90 -22.45 -9.42
N SER A 226 -3.56 -23.71 -9.26
CA SER A 226 -3.31 -24.65 -10.35
C SER A 226 -4.15 -25.90 -10.14
N VAL A 227 -4.92 -26.26 -11.15
CA VAL A 227 -5.71 -27.49 -11.17
C VAL A 227 -4.97 -28.50 -12.03
N GLY A 228 -4.75 -29.69 -11.48
CA GLY A 228 -3.99 -30.75 -12.13
C GLY A 228 -4.30 -32.11 -11.52
N ALA A 229 -3.33 -33.00 -11.59
CA ALA A 229 -3.40 -34.33 -10.95
C ALA A 229 -2.07 -34.72 -10.32
N GLU A 230 -2.15 -35.48 -9.24
CA GLU A 230 -1.01 -36.17 -8.65
C GLU A 230 -0.91 -37.56 -9.30
N ILE A 231 0.27 -37.88 -9.81
CA ILE A 231 0.55 -39.14 -10.47
C ILE A 231 1.71 -39.83 -9.76
N ASP A 232 1.55 -41.11 -9.44
CA ASP A 232 2.56 -41.92 -8.78
C ASP A 232 3.42 -42.67 -9.80
N PHE A 233 4.73 -42.48 -9.72
CA PHE A 233 5.74 -43.14 -10.52
C PHE A 233 6.52 -44.12 -9.64
N PRO A 234 6.32 -45.45 -9.78
CA PRO A 234 7.07 -46.45 -9.01
C PRO A 234 8.56 -46.40 -9.33
N ILE A 235 9.41 -46.43 -8.29
CA ILE A 235 10.87 -46.44 -8.43
C ILE A 235 11.33 -47.85 -8.68
N VAL A 236 12.25 -48.05 -9.64
CA VAL A 236 12.89 -49.34 -9.97
C VAL A 236 14.39 -49.18 -9.95
N GLY A 237 15.09 -50.18 -9.39
CA GLY A 237 16.55 -50.24 -9.28
C GLY A 237 16.99 -50.83 -7.94
N GLU A 238 18.24 -51.28 -7.85
CA GLU A 238 18.89 -51.66 -6.59
C GLU A 238 19.32 -50.36 -5.89
N THR A 239 18.40 -49.70 -5.26
CA THR A 239 18.73 -48.67 -4.29
C THR A 239 19.00 -49.36 -2.96
N ASN A 240 20.21 -49.17 -2.40
CA ASN A 240 20.58 -49.69 -1.09
C ASN A 240 19.72 -49.04 -0.01
N PHE A 241 18.54 -49.61 0.20
CA PHE A 241 17.81 -49.33 1.43
C PHE A 241 18.57 -49.99 2.56
N VAL A 242 19.52 -49.29 3.17
CA VAL A 242 20.08 -49.71 4.45
C VAL A 242 18.95 -49.74 5.43
N SER A 243 18.47 -50.95 5.72
CA SER A 243 17.64 -51.14 6.91
C SER A 243 18.49 -50.67 8.08
N ILE A 244 18.15 -49.54 8.66
CA ILE A 244 18.66 -49.15 9.97
C ILE A 244 18.14 -50.21 10.92
N ARG A 245 18.93 -51.32 11.08
CA ARG A 245 18.75 -52.23 12.20
C ARG A 245 19.09 -51.38 13.43
N ASP A 246 18.09 -51.19 14.26
CA ASP A 246 18.27 -50.75 15.63
C ASP A 246 19.42 -51.57 16.26
N ASN A 247 20.57 -50.93 16.45
CA ASN A 247 21.61 -51.48 17.27
C ASN A 247 21.21 -51.39 18.75
N GLY A 248 20.74 -52.50 19.23
CA GLY A 248 21.00 -52.81 20.60
C GLY A 248 19.91 -52.65 21.64
N SER A 249 19.51 -53.82 22.07
CA SER A 249 19.06 -54.23 23.43
C SER A 249 17.63 -53.94 23.87
N GLU A 250 16.88 -55.01 23.90
CA GLU A 250 15.93 -55.42 24.92
C GLU A 250 14.86 -54.42 25.41
N ARG A 251 13.64 -54.59 24.91
CA ARG A 251 12.56 -55.19 25.76
C ARG A 251 11.26 -55.33 24.94
N ARG A 252 10.85 -56.58 24.85
CA ARG A 252 9.48 -56.96 24.51
C ARG A 252 8.54 -56.45 25.60
N SER A 253 7.49 -55.75 25.25
CA SER A 253 6.14 -56.03 25.69
C SER A 253 5.09 -55.09 25.18
N ALA A 254 4.04 -55.63 24.62
CA ALA A 254 2.66 -55.19 24.61
C ALA A 254 2.29 -53.90 23.85
N ALA A 255 1.66 -54.14 22.70
CA ALA A 255 0.74 -53.25 22.06
C ALA A 255 -0.27 -52.65 23.05
N ARG A 256 -0.44 -51.34 23.03
CA ARG A 256 -1.74 -50.67 23.18
C ARG A 256 -1.69 -49.35 22.42
N ASP A 257 -2.67 -49.25 21.55
CA ASP A 257 -3.12 -48.12 20.76
C ASP A 257 -3.46 -46.95 21.71
N ASP A 258 -3.16 -45.72 21.28
CA ASP A 258 -3.86 -44.47 21.60
C ASP A 258 -2.90 -43.30 21.79
N GLY A 259 -2.64 -42.54 20.71
CA GLY A 259 -2.06 -41.19 20.73
C GLY A 259 -1.79 -40.70 19.33
N PRO A 260 -2.03 -39.40 18.99
CA PRO A 260 -1.85 -38.91 17.63
C PRO A 260 -0.39 -38.93 17.20
N ALA A 261 -0.16 -39.61 16.07
CA ALA A 261 1.14 -39.93 15.51
C ALA A 261 1.95 -38.64 15.22
N ARG A 262 3.04 -38.44 15.95
CA ARG A 262 4.16 -37.60 15.54
C ARG A 262 4.89 -38.35 14.42
N GLY A 263 4.97 -37.80 13.21
CA GLY A 263 5.79 -38.35 12.11
C GLY A 263 5.04 -38.88 10.91
N GLY A 264 3.87 -38.34 10.56
CA GLY A 264 3.06 -38.87 9.45
C GLY A 264 3.68 -38.76 8.05
N GLU A 265 4.53 -37.78 7.78
CA GLU A 265 5.11 -37.60 6.44
C GLU A 265 6.38 -38.44 6.22
N GLN A 266 7.25 -38.60 7.20
CA GLN A 266 8.45 -39.40 7.06
C GLN A 266 8.15 -40.90 6.92
N ASN A 267 7.14 -41.44 7.59
CA ASN A 267 6.76 -42.85 7.47
C ASN A 267 6.07 -43.22 6.16
N GLN A 268 5.47 -42.29 5.45
CA GLN A 268 4.84 -42.59 4.15
C GLN A 268 5.86 -42.88 3.04
N PHE A 269 7.07 -42.33 3.10
CA PHE A 269 8.15 -42.61 2.15
C PHE A 269 8.76 -44.04 2.33
N TYR A 270 8.76 -44.53 3.53
CA TYR A 270 9.34 -45.86 3.82
C TYR A 270 8.52 -47.06 3.30
N ASN A 271 7.20 -46.90 3.11
CA ASN A 271 6.31 -48.00 2.74
C ASN A 271 5.95 -48.05 1.25
N ASN A 272 6.18 -47.00 0.46
CA ASN A 272 5.81 -46.94 -0.96
C ASN A 272 7.00 -46.47 -1.80
N ARG A 273 7.66 -47.33 -2.55
CA ARG A 273 8.72 -47.05 -3.53
C ARG A 273 8.16 -46.28 -4.73
N ARG A 274 7.74 -45.02 -4.53
CA ARG A 274 7.15 -44.18 -5.59
C ARG A 274 7.51 -42.71 -5.42
N ILE A 275 7.59 -41.96 -6.55
CA ILE A 275 7.64 -40.52 -6.63
C ILE A 275 6.27 -40.03 -7.05
N THR A 276 5.63 -39.23 -6.25
CA THR A 276 4.38 -38.57 -6.61
C THR A 276 4.70 -37.22 -7.29
N VAL A 277 4.21 -37.05 -8.50
CA VAL A 277 4.39 -35.85 -9.32
C VAL A 277 3.07 -35.08 -9.39
N PHE A 278 3.07 -33.76 -9.19
CA PHE A 278 1.94 -32.93 -9.53
C PHE A 278 2.15 -32.32 -10.92
N THR A 279 1.16 -32.43 -11.80
CA THR A 279 1.16 -31.80 -13.13
C THR A 279 -0.19 -31.18 -13.47
N THR A 280 -0.17 -30.02 -14.13
CA THR A 280 -1.37 -29.39 -14.70
C THR A 280 -1.78 -30.03 -16.04
N ARG A 281 -0.92 -30.89 -16.59
CA ARG A 281 -1.12 -31.56 -17.88
C ARG A 281 -0.96 -33.08 -17.72
N PRO A 282 -1.81 -33.69 -16.87
CA PRO A 282 -1.76 -35.16 -16.71
C PRO A 282 -2.10 -35.92 -18.01
N ASP A 283 -2.77 -35.27 -18.96
CA ASP A 283 -3.13 -35.76 -20.28
C ASP A 283 -1.92 -36.02 -21.18
N THR A 284 -0.73 -35.50 -20.84
CA THR A 284 0.50 -35.67 -21.64
C THR A 284 1.42 -36.82 -21.18
N ILE A 285 0.97 -37.62 -20.24
CA ILE A 285 1.80 -38.65 -19.55
C ILE A 285 2.50 -39.61 -20.46
N TYR A 286 1.92 -39.97 -21.63
CA TYR A 286 2.54 -40.84 -22.62
C TYR A 286 3.85 -40.31 -23.18
N GLY A 287 4.05 -38.95 -23.17
CA GLY A 287 5.27 -38.29 -23.59
C GLY A 287 6.26 -38.03 -22.47
N ALA A 288 5.98 -38.48 -21.26
CA ALA A 288 6.89 -38.32 -20.12
C ALA A 288 8.09 -39.28 -20.23
N THR A 289 9.27 -38.74 -20.51
CA THR A 289 10.49 -39.49 -20.79
C THR A 289 11.52 -39.44 -19.65
N PHE A 290 11.38 -38.57 -18.68
CA PHE A 290 12.18 -38.54 -17.45
C PHE A 290 11.44 -37.82 -16.33
N LEU A 291 11.88 -38.03 -15.09
CA LEU A 291 11.44 -37.26 -13.91
C LEU A 291 12.55 -36.33 -13.47
N VAL A 292 12.14 -35.15 -12.93
CA VAL A 292 13.08 -34.22 -12.35
C VAL A 292 12.62 -33.85 -10.94
N LEU A 293 13.57 -33.94 -10.00
CA LEU A 293 13.37 -33.65 -8.59
C LEU A 293 14.03 -32.32 -8.25
N ALA A 294 13.42 -31.59 -7.33
CA ALA A 294 14.06 -30.44 -6.71
C ALA A 294 15.30 -30.87 -5.90
N PRO A 295 16.34 -30.01 -5.79
CA PRO A 295 17.50 -30.28 -4.92
C PRO A 295 17.12 -30.49 -3.44
N GLU A 296 16.01 -29.90 -3.01
CA GLU A 296 15.45 -30.01 -1.65
C GLU A 296 14.46 -31.17 -1.50
N TYR A 297 14.28 -32.03 -2.51
CA TYR A 297 13.23 -33.07 -2.49
C TYR A 297 13.35 -33.95 -1.25
N PRO A 298 12.27 -34.11 -0.44
CA PRO A 298 12.29 -34.94 0.74
C PRO A 298 12.49 -36.42 0.34
N GLY A 299 13.52 -37.09 0.76
CA GLY A 299 13.80 -38.47 0.40
C GLY A 299 14.73 -38.64 -0.79
N LEU A 300 15.31 -37.55 -1.32
CA LEU A 300 16.33 -37.63 -2.37
C LEU A 300 17.47 -38.58 -1.99
N ASP A 301 17.91 -38.53 -0.75
CA ASP A 301 19.01 -39.36 -0.21
C ASP A 301 18.73 -40.88 -0.29
N TYR A 302 17.47 -41.28 -0.38
CA TYR A 302 17.05 -42.68 -0.54
C TYR A 302 16.88 -43.13 -2.00
N ILE A 303 16.81 -42.16 -2.92
CA ILE A 303 16.63 -42.38 -4.35
C ILE A 303 17.99 -42.51 -5.06
N VAL A 304 18.96 -41.74 -4.60
CA VAL A 304 20.28 -41.62 -5.23
C VAL A 304 21.08 -42.92 -5.06
N SER A 305 21.58 -43.46 -6.18
CA SER A 305 22.50 -44.58 -6.17
C SER A 305 23.84 -44.23 -5.54
N ASP A 306 24.55 -45.23 -5.01
CA ASP A 306 25.86 -44.97 -4.38
C ASP A 306 26.86 -44.35 -5.36
N ASP A 307 26.85 -44.77 -6.63
CA ASP A 307 27.76 -44.25 -7.68
C ASP A 307 27.44 -42.78 -8.04
N ALA A 308 26.20 -42.32 -7.90
CA ALA A 308 25.78 -40.98 -8.21
C ALA A 308 25.84 -40.02 -6.99
N ARG A 309 26.03 -40.56 -5.80
CA ARG A 309 25.88 -39.84 -4.52
C ARG A 309 26.75 -38.58 -4.44
N GLU A 310 28.06 -38.70 -4.73
CA GLU A 310 28.99 -37.57 -4.65
C GLU A 310 28.61 -36.45 -5.62
N ALA A 311 28.23 -36.80 -6.85
CA ALA A 311 27.82 -35.86 -7.87
C ALA A 311 26.52 -35.11 -7.49
N VAL A 312 25.56 -35.86 -6.95
CA VAL A 312 24.26 -35.28 -6.50
C VAL A 312 24.44 -34.37 -5.29
N GLU A 313 25.24 -34.75 -4.30
CA GLU A 313 25.50 -33.94 -3.12
C GLU A 313 26.22 -32.63 -3.50
N LYS A 314 27.21 -32.73 -4.39
CA LYS A 314 27.90 -31.51 -4.90
C LYS A 314 26.91 -30.60 -5.63
N TYR A 315 26.12 -31.13 -6.57
CA TYR A 315 25.14 -30.35 -7.32
C TYR A 315 24.09 -29.74 -6.40
N ARG A 316 23.60 -30.52 -5.42
CA ARG A 316 22.65 -30.04 -4.42
C ARG A 316 23.19 -28.84 -3.62
N ALA A 317 24.45 -28.92 -3.17
CA ALA A 317 25.08 -27.84 -2.43
C ALA A 317 25.16 -26.55 -3.28
N GLU A 318 25.58 -26.66 -4.55
CA GLU A 318 25.65 -25.53 -5.48
C GLU A 318 24.25 -24.96 -5.80
N ALA A 319 23.27 -25.80 -6.03
CA ALA A 319 21.90 -25.36 -6.35
C ALA A 319 21.21 -24.67 -5.17
N LEU A 320 21.50 -25.11 -3.93
CA LEU A 320 20.94 -24.52 -2.70
C LEU A 320 21.45 -23.11 -2.40
N LEU A 321 22.57 -22.70 -2.99
CA LEU A 321 23.09 -21.33 -2.87
C LEU A 321 22.34 -20.34 -3.74
N LYS A 322 21.61 -20.81 -4.77
CA LYS A 322 20.84 -19.95 -5.66
C LYS A 322 19.46 -19.63 -5.06
N SER A 323 19.00 -18.41 -5.20
CA SER A 323 17.61 -18.04 -4.87
C SER A 323 16.61 -18.69 -5.83
N GLU A 324 15.35 -18.83 -5.42
CA GLU A 324 14.31 -19.38 -6.30
C GLU A 324 14.10 -18.53 -7.56
N ILE A 325 14.29 -17.20 -7.48
CA ILE A 325 14.20 -16.28 -8.62
C ILE A 325 15.33 -16.55 -9.60
N GLU A 326 16.57 -16.60 -9.13
CA GLU A 326 17.74 -16.92 -9.96
C GLU A 326 17.60 -18.27 -10.64
N ARG A 327 17.08 -19.28 -9.93
CA ARG A 327 16.83 -20.63 -10.48
C ARG A 327 15.77 -20.61 -11.58
N GLN A 328 14.73 -19.75 -11.48
CA GLN A 328 13.70 -19.60 -12.50
C GLN A 328 14.14 -18.78 -13.70
N GLU A 329 14.96 -17.75 -13.49
CA GLU A 329 15.47 -16.87 -14.55
C GLU A 329 16.68 -17.45 -15.30
N ASN A 330 17.31 -18.48 -14.75
CA ASN A 330 18.49 -19.09 -15.36
C ASN A 330 18.12 -19.76 -16.70
N LYS A 331 18.69 -19.22 -17.77
CA LYS A 331 18.50 -19.74 -19.12
C LYS A 331 19.25 -21.06 -19.36
N GLU A 332 20.35 -21.27 -18.65
CA GLU A 332 21.12 -22.50 -18.78
C GLU A 332 20.54 -23.62 -17.91
N LYS A 333 20.04 -24.69 -18.53
CA LYS A 333 19.55 -25.86 -17.80
C LYS A 333 20.70 -26.63 -17.20
N THR A 334 20.67 -26.89 -15.91
CA THR A 334 21.64 -27.69 -15.17
C THR A 334 20.95 -28.84 -14.45
N GLY A 335 21.63 -29.95 -14.28
CA GLY A 335 21.08 -31.10 -13.58
C GLY A 335 22.08 -32.22 -13.42
N VAL A 336 21.73 -33.19 -12.59
CA VAL A 336 22.54 -34.41 -12.34
C VAL A 336 21.64 -35.63 -12.29
N PHE A 337 22.10 -36.74 -12.90
CA PHE A 337 21.39 -38.01 -12.88
C PHE A 337 21.51 -38.67 -11.49
N THR A 338 20.42 -39.19 -10.93
CA THR A 338 20.42 -39.83 -9.62
C THR A 338 20.93 -41.27 -9.61
N GLY A 339 21.17 -41.87 -10.80
CA GLY A 339 21.44 -43.29 -10.95
C GLY A 339 20.20 -44.19 -10.83
N ALA A 340 19.04 -43.62 -10.54
CA ALA A 340 17.79 -44.35 -10.36
C ALA A 340 16.79 -44.11 -11.51
N PHE A 341 15.82 -45.02 -11.63
CA PHE A 341 14.76 -44.97 -12.63
C PHE A 341 13.38 -45.09 -11.98
N ALA A 342 12.39 -44.52 -12.65
CA ALA A 342 10.97 -44.75 -12.33
C ALA A 342 10.26 -45.44 -13.49
N VAL A 343 9.09 -46.01 -13.24
CA VAL A 343 8.22 -46.57 -14.29
C VAL A 343 7.14 -45.58 -14.61
N ASN A 344 7.02 -45.20 -15.88
CA ASN A 344 5.89 -44.41 -16.35
C ASN A 344 4.61 -45.27 -16.25
N PRO A 345 3.58 -44.87 -15.48
CA PRO A 345 2.39 -45.68 -15.28
C PRO A 345 1.55 -45.91 -16.54
N ALA A 346 1.68 -45.03 -17.55
CA ALA A 346 0.98 -45.16 -18.82
C ALA A 346 1.73 -46.08 -19.81
N THR A 347 3.00 -45.82 -20.10
CA THR A 347 3.80 -46.60 -21.09
C THR A 347 4.39 -47.89 -20.53
N LYS A 348 4.51 -47.99 -19.19
CA LYS A 348 5.24 -49.07 -18.48
C LYS A 348 6.75 -49.04 -18.73
N GLU A 349 7.28 -48.03 -19.37
CA GLU A 349 8.71 -47.89 -19.64
C GLU A 349 9.46 -47.33 -18.44
N LYS A 350 10.75 -47.69 -18.35
CA LYS A 350 11.66 -47.12 -17.35
C LYS A 350 12.16 -45.76 -17.82
N ILE A 351 11.98 -44.74 -17.02
CA ILE A 351 12.43 -43.38 -17.27
C ILE A 351 13.43 -42.93 -16.18
N PRO A 352 14.51 -42.22 -16.53
CA PRO A 352 15.53 -41.80 -15.57
C PRO A 352 15.03 -40.70 -14.64
N ILE A 353 15.58 -40.68 -13.42
CA ILE A 353 15.29 -39.66 -12.41
C ILE A 353 16.48 -38.71 -12.30
N TRP A 354 16.23 -37.41 -12.48
CA TRP A 354 17.24 -36.38 -12.42
C TRP A 354 16.97 -35.41 -11.25
N VAL A 355 18.01 -34.67 -10.82
CA VAL A 355 17.90 -33.52 -9.94
C VAL A 355 18.25 -32.30 -10.74
N ALA A 356 17.43 -31.27 -10.70
CA ALA A 356 17.70 -30.00 -11.38
C ALA A 356 17.19 -28.78 -10.60
N ASP A 357 17.92 -27.68 -10.73
CA ASP A 357 17.66 -26.45 -9.98
C ASP A 357 16.42 -25.68 -10.45
N TYR A 358 15.94 -25.91 -11.67
CA TYR A 358 14.71 -25.28 -12.16
C TYR A 358 13.41 -25.85 -11.57
N VAL A 359 13.49 -26.98 -10.86
CA VAL A 359 12.37 -27.56 -10.10
C VAL A 359 12.39 -27.02 -8.68
N LEU A 360 11.28 -26.49 -8.22
CA LEU A 360 11.13 -25.90 -6.89
C LEU A 360 10.41 -26.85 -5.93
N ALA A 361 11.02 -27.10 -4.77
CA ALA A 361 10.42 -27.98 -3.75
C ALA A 361 9.10 -27.43 -3.17
N GLY A 362 8.90 -26.13 -3.24
CA GLY A 362 7.70 -25.48 -2.70
C GLY A 362 6.53 -25.40 -3.67
N TYR A 363 6.62 -25.97 -4.87
CA TYR A 363 5.53 -26.05 -5.84
C TYR A 363 5.16 -27.48 -6.15
N GLY A 364 3.89 -27.83 -6.02
CA GLY A 364 3.41 -29.20 -6.17
C GLY A 364 4.07 -30.15 -5.15
N THR A 365 4.63 -31.23 -5.64
CA THR A 365 5.32 -32.26 -4.84
C THR A 365 6.84 -32.08 -4.77
N GLY A 366 7.39 -31.05 -5.43
CA GLY A 366 8.84 -30.90 -5.64
C GLY A 366 9.41 -31.88 -6.67
N ALA A 367 8.56 -32.54 -7.43
CA ALA A 367 8.90 -33.43 -8.51
C ALA A 367 8.04 -33.13 -9.75
N ILE A 368 8.61 -33.23 -10.94
CA ILE A 368 7.89 -33.04 -12.20
C ILE A 368 8.11 -34.25 -13.10
N MET A 369 7.10 -34.60 -13.90
CA MET A 369 7.27 -35.41 -15.08
C MET A 369 7.64 -34.52 -16.26
N ALA A 370 8.71 -34.79 -16.92
CA ALA A 370 9.19 -34.02 -18.05
C ALA A 370 8.63 -34.54 -19.36
N VAL A 371 8.02 -33.64 -20.14
CA VAL A 371 7.41 -33.97 -21.44
C VAL A 371 8.05 -33.10 -22.53
N PRO A 372 9.25 -33.41 -23.03
CA PRO A 372 10.05 -32.58 -23.89
C PRO A 372 9.42 -32.28 -25.27
N ALA A 373 8.46 -33.09 -25.72
CA ALA A 373 7.70 -32.81 -26.92
C ALA A 373 6.72 -31.61 -26.74
N MET A 374 6.30 -31.29 -25.51
CA MET A 374 5.23 -30.35 -25.21
C MET A 374 5.67 -29.17 -24.35
N ASP A 375 6.79 -29.25 -23.63
CA ASP A 375 7.35 -28.20 -22.79
C ASP A 375 8.76 -27.82 -23.25
N GLU A 376 8.98 -26.52 -23.49
CA GLU A 376 10.25 -26.00 -24.00
C GLU A 376 11.40 -26.18 -23.03
N ARG A 377 11.14 -26.03 -21.71
CA ARG A 377 12.16 -26.21 -20.66
C ARG A 377 12.62 -27.66 -20.58
N ASP A 378 11.67 -28.58 -20.70
CA ASP A 378 11.94 -30.03 -20.68
C ASP A 378 12.68 -30.43 -21.94
N ARG A 379 12.36 -29.80 -23.08
CA ARG A 379 13.07 -29.99 -24.37
C ARG A 379 14.52 -29.53 -24.28
N GLU A 380 14.76 -28.30 -23.80
CA GLU A 380 16.13 -27.79 -23.61
C GLU A 380 16.96 -28.68 -22.69
N PHE A 381 16.34 -29.21 -21.64
CA PHE A 381 16.99 -30.14 -20.73
C PHE A 381 17.28 -31.49 -21.42
N ALA A 382 16.32 -32.04 -22.14
CA ALA A 382 16.48 -33.30 -22.88
C ALA A 382 17.59 -33.20 -23.92
N GLU A 383 17.64 -32.14 -24.71
CA GLU A 383 18.67 -31.87 -25.71
C GLU A 383 20.08 -31.77 -25.06
N LYS A 384 20.19 -31.10 -23.93
CA LYS A 384 21.47 -30.93 -23.23
C LYS A 384 22.02 -32.26 -22.66
N PHE A 385 21.15 -33.11 -22.18
CA PHE A 385 21.54 -34.34 -21.51
C PHE A 385 21.30 -35.61 -22.36
N ASP A 386 21.06 -35.45 -23.66
CA ASP A 386 20.80 -36.51 -24.64
C ASP A 386 19.70 -37.50 -24.18
N LEU A 387 18.56 -36.89 -23.71
CA LEU A 387 17.40 -37.67 -23.26
C LEU A 387 16.35 -37.81 -24.37
N PRO A 388 15.54 -38.89 -24.35
CA PRO A 388 14.55 -39.12 -25.39
C PRO A 388 13.49 -38.03 -25.47
N VAL A 389 13.15 -37.63 -26.70
CA VAL A 389 12.00 -36.78 -27.02
C VAL A 389 11.01 -37.62 -27.80
N VAL A 390 9.85 -37.85 -27.21
CA VAL A 390 8.81 -38.72 -27.79
C VAL A 390 7.56 -37.88 -28.05
N GLU A 391 7.05 -37.92 -29.28
CA GLU A 391 5.73 -37.36 -29.59
C GLU A 391 4.67 -38.08 -28.75
N THR A 392 3.75 -37.31 -28.18
CA THR A 392 2.77 -37.87 -27.25
C THR A 392 1.36 -37.79 -27.80
N GLU A 393 0.63 -38.89 -27.61
CA GLU A 393 -0.82 -38.89 -27.67
C GLU A 393 -1.40 -38.38 -26.34
N LEU A 394 -2.47 -37.57 -26.42
CA LEU A 394 -3.15 -37.06 -25.22
C LEU A 394 -4.13 -38.14 -24.70
N CYS A 395 -4.17 -38.28 -23.39
CA CYS A 395 -5.16 -39.13 -22.72
C CYS A 395 -6.26 -38.30 -22.04
N GLU A 396 -7.28 -38.97 -21.51
CA GLU A 396 -8.28 -38.29 -20.70
C GLU A 396 -7.67 -37.73 -19.41
N PHE A 397 -8.04 -36.52 -19.06
CA PHE A 397 -7.60 -35.85 -17.83
C PHE A 397 -7.96 -36.71 -16.60
N GLY A 398 -6.97 -37.09 -15.80
CA GLY A 398 -7.16 -37.86 -14.58
C GLY A 398 -7.15 -39.41 -14.79
N GLN A 399 -6.94 -39.94 -16.00
CA GLN A 399 -6.89 -41.39 -16.26
C GLN A 399 -5.81 -42.10 -15.44
N PHE A 400 -4.65 -41.46 -15.23
CA PHE A 400 -3.50 -42.05 -14.52
C PHE A 400 -3.18 -41.32 -13.19
N GLY A 401 -3.98 -40.35 -12.78
CA GLY A 401 -3.70 -39.54 -11.60
C GLY A 401 -4.95 -39.18 -10.80
N THR A 402 -4.73 -38.72 -9.58
CA THR A 402 -5.79 -38.22 -8.71
C THR A 402 -5.90 -36.70 -8.90
N PRO A 403 -7.07 -36.19 -9.28
CA PRO A 403 -7.27 -34.73 -9.41
C PRO A 403 -6.85 -34.01 -8.14
N LYS A 404 -6.09 -32.92 -8.31
CA LYS A 404 -5.55 -32.12 -7.22
C LYS A 404 -5.51 -30.64 -7.58
N THR A 405 -5.90 -29.81 -6.64
CA THR A 405 -5.65 -28.37 -6.72
C THR A 405 -4.47 -28.02 -5.82
N THR A 406 -3.56 -27.23 -6.34
CA THR A 406 -2.42 -26.69 -5.60
C THR A 406 -2.33 -25.17 -5.74
N TYR A 407 -1.59 -24.54 -4.87
CA TYR A 407 -1.39 -23.11 -4.86
C TYR A 407 0.11 -22.79 -4.85
N ARG A 408 0.51 -21.73 -5.54
CA ARG A 408 1.87 -21.20 -5.46
C ARG A 408 2.11 -20.51 -4.12
N MET A 409 1.06 -19.86 -3.56
CA MET A 409 1.09 -19.26 -2.24
C MET A 409 1.44 -20.31 -1.19
N ARG A 410 2.34 -19.94 -0.29
CA ARG A 410 2.77 -20.77 0.85
C ARG A 410 2.21 -20.20 2.15
N ASP A 411 2.24 -21.01 3.20
CA ASP A 411 1.92 -20.56 4.53
C ASP A 411 2.83 -19.42 4.98
N TRP A 412 2.25 -18.48 5.69
CA TRP A 412 2.93 -17.27 6.11
C TRP A 412 3.91 -17.54 7.25
N LEU A 413 5.20 -17.40 7.00
CA LEU A 413 6.26 -17.50 8.01
C LEU A 413 6.24 -16.29 8.92
N ILE A 414 5.90 -16.50 10.20
CA ILE A 414 5.73 -15.41 11.17
C ILE A 414 6.85 -15.29 12.19
N SER A 415 7.71 -16.27 12.34
CA SER A 415 8.85 -16.22 13.27
C SER A 415 9.90 -15.20 12.85
N ARG A 416 10.31 -14.35 13.79
CA ARG A 416 11.46 -13.45 13.65
C ARG A 416 12.36 -13.58 14.88
N GLN A 417 13.66 -13.82 14.64
CA GLN A 417 14.68 -13.90 15.70
C GLN A 417 15.11 -12.47 16.07
N ARG A 418 14.17 -11.71 16.67
CA ARG A 418 14.30 -10.28 16.95
C ARG A 418 13.92 -9.96 18.38
N TYR A 419 14.55 -8.92 18.92
CA TYR A 419 14.10 -8.31 20.17
C TYR A 419 12.89 -7.39 19.93
N TRP A 420 13.00 -6.47 18.96
CA TRP A 420 11.99 -5.45 18.71
C TRP A 420 10.87 -5.97 17.83
N GLY A 421 9.98 -6.73 18.44
CA GLY A 421 8.81 -7.36 17.82
C GLY A 421 7.81 -7.81 18.88
N CYS A 422 6.60 -8.16 18.46
CA CYS A 422 5.59 -8.69 19.36
C CYS A 422 5.97 -10.11 19.80
N PRO A 423 6.18 -10.39 21.10
CA PRO A 423 6.52 -11.74 21.57
C PRO A 423 5.44 -12.75 21.23
N ILE A 424 5.82 -13.92 20.74
CA ILE A 424 4.90 -15.02 20.50
C ILE A 424 4.45 -15.59 21.86
N PRO A 425 3.11 -15.65 22.13
CA PRO A 425 2.59 -16.01 23.46
C PRO A 425 2.55 -17.54 23.68
N ILE A 426 3.71 -18.18 23.51
CA ILE A 426 3.92 -19.62 23.72
C ILE A 426 5.05 -19.83 24.72
N ALA A 427 4.96 -20.92 25.46
CA ALA A 427 6.08 -21.44 26.26
C ALA A 427 6.17 -22.96 26.18
N TYR A 428 7.35 -23.50 26.42
CA TYR A 428 7.66 -24.91 26.30
C TYR A 428 7.93 -25.55 27.66
N ASP A 429 7.34 -26.72 27.90
CA ASP A 429 7.68 -27.53 29.05
C ASP A 429 9.07 -28.20 28.91
N ALA A 430 9.48 -28.97 29.91
CA ALA A 430 10.76 -29.67 29.91
C ALA A 430 10.89 -30.73 28.80
N GLU A 431 9.76 -31.23 28.32
CA GLU A 431 9.67 -32.19 27.23
C GLU A 431 9.64 -31.52 25.86
N GLY A 432 9.59 -30.17 25.82
CA GLY A 432 9.55 -29.38 24.60
C GLY A 432 8.15 -29.26 23.95
N ASN A 433 7.09 -29.58 24.70
CA ASN A 433 5.73 -29.37 24.22
C ASN A 433 5.34 -27.89 24.34
N ALA A 434 4.71 -27.37 23.29
CA ALA A 434 4.26 -25.99 23.24
C ALA A 434 2.94 -25.80 24.04
N HIS A 435 2.92 -24.80 24.90
CA HIS A 435 1.76 -24.42 25.68
C HIS A 435 1.45 -22.94 25.43
N PRO A 436 0.19 -22.57 25.11
CA PRO A 436 -0.20 -21.18 24.98
C PRO A 436 -0.17 -20.48 26.34
N ILE A 437 0.30 -19.25 26.36
CA ILE A 437 0.16 -18.36 27.51
C ILE A 437 -1.34 -18.08 27.71
N PRO A 438 -1.90 -18.21 28.90
CA PRO A 438 -3.29 -17.88 29.19
C PRO A 438 -3.65 -16.43 28.79
N GLU A 439 -4.85 -16.22 28.26
CA GLU A 439 -5.29 -14.91 27.77
C GLU A 439 -5.31 -13.83 28.87
N ASP A 440 -5.59 -14.24 30.12
CA ASP A 440 -5.57 -13.37 31.29
C ASP A 440 -4.16 -12.95 31.75
N GLN A 441 -3.12 -13.59 31.20
CA GLN A 441 -1.72 -13.23 31.41
C GLN A 441 -1.13 -12.38 30.26
N LEU A 442 -1.93 -12.00 29.27
CA LEU A 442 -1.53 -11.09 28.21
C LEU A 442 -1.58 -9.62 28.68
N PRO A 443 -0.67 -8.77 28.21
CA PRO A 443 0.39 -9.05 27.24
C PRO A 443 1.63 -9.71 27.85
N VAL A 444 2.28 -10.59 27.08
CA VAL A 444 3.67 -10.97 27.33
C VAL A 444 4.53 -9.77 26.96
N LEU A 445 4.99 -9.05 27.95
CA LEU A 445 5.79 -7.82 27.78
C LEU A 445 7.21 -8.14 27.31
N LEU A 446 7.78 -7.25 26.49
CA LEU A 446 9.20 -7.29 26.18
C LEU A 446 10.01 -6.96 27.45
N PRO A 447 11.06 -7.74 27.78
CA PRO A 447 11.96 -7.41 28.90
C PRO A 447 12.89 -6.26 28.50
N GLU A 448 13.37 -5.51 29.47
CA GLU A 448 14.47 -4.58 29.25
C GLU A 448 15.78 -5.37 29.24
N ILE A 449 16.58 -5.16 28.20
CA ILE A 449 17.89 -5.80 28.01
C ILE A 449 18.92 -4.77 27.52
N ASP A 450 20.21 -5.01 27.83
CA ASP A 450 21.29 -4.09 27.42
C ASP A 450 21.88 -4.43 26.06
N ASP A 451 21.73 -5.67 25.60
CA ASP A 451 22.29 -6.16 24.35
C ASP A 451 21.21 -6.71 23.43
N TYR A 452 20.93 -5.99 22.34
CA TYR A 452 19.89 -6.28 21.35
C TYR A 452 20.35 -7.22 20.22
N GLN A 453 21.64 -7.63 20.21
CA GLN A 453 22.11 -8.53 19.16
C GLN A 453 21.60 -9.95 19.39
N PRO A 454 21.27 -10.70 18.32
CA PRO A 454 21.00 -12.12 18.41
C PRO A 454 22.17 -12.88 19.04
N ASP A 455 21.92 -14.05 19.61
CA ASP A 455 23.01 -14.88 20.09
C ASP A 455 23.76 -15.58 18.93
N LYS A 456 24.94 -16.14 19.20
CA LYS A 456 25.76 -16.84 18.18
C LYS A 456 25.09 -18.07 17.59
N SER A 457 24.07 -18.62 18.24
CA SER A 457 23.28 -19.75 17.70
C SER A 457 22.18 -19.30 16.74
N GLY A 458 21.95 -17.99 16.65
CA GLY A 458 20.90 -17.38 15.82
C GLY A 458 19.57 -17.26 16.53
N ARG A 459 19.52 -17.42 17.86
CA ARG A 459 18.34 -17.13 18.64
C ARG A 459 18.24 -15.62 18.88
N SER A 460 17.01 -15.14 19.03
CA SER A 460 16.71 -13.76 19.39
C SER A 460 17.48 -13.32 20.63
N ALA A 461 17.77 -12.02 20.75
CA ALA A 461 18.33 -11.41 21.95
C ALA A 461 17.46 -11.66 23.18
N LEU A 462 16.18 -11.96 23.05
CA LEU A 462 15.28 -12.37 24.14
C LEU A 462 15.77 -13.63 24.86
N ALA A 463 16.54 -14.50 24.20
CA ALA A 463 17.14 -15.67 24.82
C ALA A 463 18.17 -15.35 25.92
N LYS A 464 18.65 -14.10 25.98
CA LYS A 464 19.58 -13.62 27.01
C LYS A 464 18.87 -13.18 28.30
N ALA A 465 17.56 -12.97 28.27
CA ALA A 465 16.75 -12.52 29.40
C ALA A 465 16.30 -13.71 30.26
N GLU A 466 17.23 -14.31 31.02
CA GLU A 466 17.03 -15.58 31.74
C GLU A 466 15.81 -15.59 32.66
N ASP A 467 15.57 -14.48 33.39
CA ASP A 467 14.42 -14.40 34.31
C ASP A 467 13.10 -14.25 33.53
N TRP A 468 13.10 -13.53 32.43
CA TRP A 468 11.94 -13.38 31.55
C TRP A 468 11.57 -14.70 30.86
N LEU A 469 12.54 -15.55 30.54
CA LEU A 469 12.29 -16.86 29.93
C LEU A 469 11.45 -17.77 30.82
N LYS A 470 11.61 -17.69 32.12
CA LYS A 470 10.92 -18.59 33.09
C LYS A 470 9.49 -18.14 33.30
N VAL A 471 8.54 -19.05 33.07
CA VAL A 471 7.11 -18.79 33.31
C VAL A 471 6.43 -20.04 33.89
N LYS A 472 5.43 -19.82 34.75
CA LYS A 472 4.56 -20.88 35.23
C LYS A 472 3.21 -20.80 34.54
N ILE A 473 2.81 -21.89 33.90
CA ILE A 473 1.57 -22.00 33.13
C ILE A 473 0.63 -23.02 33.79
N PRO A 474 -0.67 -22.69 33.89
CA PRO A 474 -1.68 -23.66 34.27
C PRO A 474 -1.96 -24.64 33.11
N VAL A 475 -1.59 -25.88 33.26
CA VAL A 475 -1.85 -26.94 32.26
C VAL A 475 -2.85 -27.91 32.82
N LYS A 476 -3.90 -28.20 32.04
CA LYS A 476 -4.92 -29.19 32.42
C LYS A 476 -4.40 -30.59 32.06
N ASP A 477 -4.25 -31.43 33.05
CA ASP A 477 -3.88 -32.84 32.88
C ASP A 477 -5.01 -33.56 32.14
N ALA A 478 -4.68 -34.15 30.99
CA ALA A 478 -5.65 -34.81 30.11
C ALA A 478 -6.33 -36.01 30.72
N LYS A 479 -5.66 -36.69 31.71
CA LYS A 479 -6.18 -37.88 32.35
C LYS A 479 -7.02 -37.61 33.59
N THR A 480 -6.60 -36.61 34.39
CA THR A 480 -7.23 -36.32 35.68
C THR A 480 -8.17 -35.13 35.63
N GLY A 481 -8.13 -34.33 34.55
CA GLY A 481 -8.87 -33.09 34.43
C GLY A 481 -8.43 -31.96 35.37
N LYS A 482 -7.44 -32.21 36.24
CA LYS A 482 -6.93 -31.22 37.21
C LYS A 482 -5.93 -30.27 36.55
N THR A 483 -6.05 -29.01 36.89
CA THR A 483 -5.07 -28.00 36.47
C THR A 483 -3.84 -28.02 37.41
N LYS A 484 -2.65 -28.11 36.84
CA LYS A 484 -1.37 -28.06 37.51
C LYS A 484 -0.54 -26.91 36.96
N MET A 485 0.10 -26.14 37.79
CA MET A 485 1.10 -25.15 37.38
C MET A 485 2.39 -25.88 37.02
N ILE A 486 2.86 -25.72 35.83
CA ILE A 486 4.14 -26.27 35.33
C ILE A 486 5.12 -25.14 35.02
N GLU A 487 6.39 -25.42 35.23
CA GLU A 487 7.46 -24.50 34.81
C GLU A 487 7.72 -24.66 33.31
N CYS A 488 7.77 -23.56 32.60
CA CYS A 488 7.98 -23.52 31.19
C CYS A 488 9.00 -22.45 30.82
N THR A 489 9.58 -22.57 29.62
CA THR A 489 10.45 -21.58 29.01
C THR A 489 9.72 -20.87 27.88
N ARG A 490 9.65 -19.53 27.89
CA ARG A 490 8.99 -18.74 26.85
C ARG A 490 9.65 -18.91 25.49
N GLU A 491 8.83 -18.81 24.44
CA GLU A 491 9.30 -18.62 23.07
C GLU A 491 10.13 -17.36 22.97
N THR A 492 11.21 -17.39 22.21
CA THR A 492 12.13 -16.27 22.03
C THR A 492 11.96 -15.58 20.67
N ASP A 493 11.25 -16.20 19.76
CA ASP A 493 10.88 -15.54 18.50
C ASP A 493 9.79 -14.50 18.74
N THR A 494 9.82 -13.47 17.93
CA THR A 494 8.76 -12.46 17.83
C THR A 494 7.96 -12.63 16.54
N LEU A 495 6.77 -12.08 16.51
CA LEU A 495 5.92 -12.07 15.33
C LEU A 495 6.48 -11.16 14.25
N ASP A 496 6.28 -11.55 13.00
CA ASP A 496 6.46 -10.67 11.84
C ASP A 496 5.69 -9.35 12.02
N GLY A 497 6.29 -8.24 11.60
CA GLY A 497 5.66 -6.91 11.67
C GLY A 497 4.28 -6.88 11.03
N TYR A 498 4.09 -7.56 9.90
CA TYR A 498 2.78 -7.65 9.24
C TYR A 498 1.71 -8.34 10.09
N ALA A 499 2.07 -9.24 11.03
CA ALA A 499 1.11 -9.81 11.95
C ALA A 499 0.52 -8.75 12.89
N CYS A 500 1.33 -7.75 13.24
CA CYS A 500 0.87 -6.59 14.03
C CYS A 500 0.08 -5.59 13.16
N SER A 501 0.51 -5.37 11.92
CA SER A 501 -0.01 -4.31 11.04
C SER A 501 -1.08 -4.78 10.04
N SER A 502 -1.70 -5.95 10.24
CA SER A 502 -2.74 -6.46 9.33
C SER A 502 -4.13 -6.58 9.96
N TRP A 503 -4.33 -6.10 11.20
CA TRP A 503 -5.63 -6.10 11.87
C TRP A 503 -6.03 -4.73 12.45
N TYR A 504 -5.20 -3.72 12.31
CA TYR A 504 -5.34 -2.36 12.86
C TYR A 504 -6.61 -1.63 12.43
N LEU A 505 -7.15 -1.94 11.25
CA LEU A 505 -8.38 -1.33 10.76
C LEU A 505 -9.56 -1.56 11.72
N TRP A 506 -9.57 -2.67 12.45
CA TRP A 506 -10.60 -2.95 13.44
C TRP A 506 -10.23 -2.35 14.80
N ARG A 507 -8.94 -2.28 15.15
CA ARG A 507 -8.51 -1.60 16.39
C ARG A 507 -8.85 -0.12 16.39
N TYR A 508 -8.75 0.53 15.26
CA TYR A 508 -9.08 1.93 15.10
C TYR A 508 -10.51 2.29 15.54
N VAL A 509 -11.46 1.40 15.42
CA VAL A 509 -12.86 1.69 15.79
C VAL A 509 -13.05 1.83 17.31
N SER A 510 -12.18 1.21 18.12
CA SER A 510 -12.20 1.27 19.58
C SER A 510 -10.78 1.08 20.17
N PRO A 511 -9.85 2.02 19.96
CA PRO A 511 -8.44 1.82 20.28
C PRO A 511 -8.15 1.69 21.78
N HIS A 512 -9.05 2.17 22.61
CA HIS A 512 -8.92 2.17 24.08
C HIS A 512 -9.71 1.05 24.77
N ASP A 513 -10.36 0.16 24.02
CA ASP A 513 -11.04 -1.00 24.62
C ASP A 513 -10.01 -1.92 25.28
N ALA A 514 -10.12 -2.11 26.60
CA ALA A 514 -9.21 -2.92 27.38
C ALA A 514 -9.68 -4.38 27.50
N GLU A 515 -10.94 -4.66 27.15
CA GLU A 515 -11.57 -5.97 27.32
C GLU A 515 -11.61 -6.77 26.02
N HIS A 516 -11.64 -6.06 24.86
CA HIS A 516 -11.74 -6.65 23.55
C HIS A 516 -10.69 -6.11 22.60
N ALA A 517 -10.34 -6.88 21.57
CA ALA A 517 -9.49 -6.43 20.48
C ALA A 517 -10.15 -5.25 19.72
N TRP A 518 -11.48 -5.29 19.65
CA TRP A 518 -12.36 -4.23 19.15
C TRP A 518 -13.78 -4.41 19.73
N ALA A 519 -14.46 -3.31 19.99
CA ALA A 519 -15.83 -3.32 20.48
C ALA A 519 -16.80 -3.75 19.37
N PRO A 520 -17.67 -4.76 19.58
CA PRO A 520 -18.62 -5.24 18.58
C PRO A 520 -19.56 -4.15 18.03
N GLU A 521 -20.01 -3.25 18.90
CA GLU A 521 -20.91 -2.14 18.54
C GLU A 521 -20.22 -1.15 17.60
N ALA A 522 -18.94 -0.82 17.87
CA ALA A 522 -18.16 0.06 17.04
C ALA A 522 -17.83 -0.59 15.67
N ILE A 523 -17.56 -1.91 15.65
CA ILE A 523 -17.43 -2.67 14.39
C ILE A 523 -18.69 -2.59 13.57
N ASN A 524 -19.84 -2.85 14.16
CA ASN A 524 -21.13 -2.83 13.47
C ASN A 524 -21.47 -1.44 12.90
N TYR A 525 -21.01 -0.38 13.55
CA TYR A 525 -21.25 0.98 13.07
C TYR A 525 -20.23 1.39 11.99
N TRP A 526 -18.92 1.24 12.24
CA TRP A 526 -17.88 1.79 11.37
C TRP A 526 -17.46 0.88 10.24
N ALA A 527 -17.22 -0.40 10.52
CA ALA A 527 -16.60 -1.33 9.59
C ALA A 527 -17.60 -1.94 8.58
N PRO A 528 -17.16 -2.51 7.46
CA PRO A 528 -15.78 -2.48 7.00
C PRO A 528 -15.33 -1.08 6.57
N THR A 529 -14.01 -0.89 6.36
CA THR A 529 -13.44 0.37 5.86
C THR A 529 -14.05 0.74 4.51
N ASP A 530 -14.61 1.93 4.40
CA ASP A 530 -15.29 2.37 3.17
C ASP A 530 -14.28 2.73 2.07
N ILE A 531 -13.23 3.48 2.44
CA ILE A 531 -12.14 3.87 1.51
C ILE A 531 -10.80 3.62 2.20
N TYR A 532 -9.91 2.93 1.51
CA TYR A 532 -8.54 2.74 1.92
C TYR A 532 -7.58 3.27 0.85
N VAL A 533 -6.56 4.03 1.25
CA VAL A 533 -5.56 4.61 0.35
C VAL A 533 -4.19 4.01 0.63
N GLY A 534 -3.53 3.52 -0.41
CA GLY A 534 -2.18 2.96 -0.28
C GLY A 534 -1.51 2.68 -1.61
N ALA A 535 -0.19 2.66 -1.62
CA ALA A 535 0.61 2.45 -2.83
C ALA A 535 1.21 1.04 -2.95
N ASP A 536 1.62 0.45 -1.83
CA ASP A 536 2.42 -0.77 -1.81
C ASP A 536 1.71 -1.97 -1.13
N HIS A 537 2.37 -3.14 -1.19
CA HIS A 537 2.04 -4.33 -0.41
C HIS A 537 0.75 -5.06 -0.81
N ALA A 538 0.45 -5.09 -2.12
CA ALA A 538 -0.70 -5.82 -2.66
C ALA A 538 -0.73 -7.31 -2.24
N VAL A 539 0.44 -7.96 -2.23
CA VAL A 539 0.59 -9.42 -1.97
C VAL A 539 1.10 -9.75 -0.58
N ALA A 540 1.39 -8.72 0.23
CA ALA A 540 1.74 -8.89 1.64
C ALA A 540 0.62 -8.32 2.52
N HIS A 541 0.71 -7.03 2.91
CA HIS A 541 -0.21 -6.40 3.84
C HIS A 541 -1.70 -6.58 3.47
N LEU A 542 -2.11 -6.23 2.23
CA LEU A 542 -3.54 -6.32 1.83
C LEU A 542 -4.06 -7.77 1.80
N LEU A 543 -3.22 -8.72 1.41
CA LEU A 543 -3.59 -10.14 1.42
C LEU A 543 -3.75 -10.65 2.86
N TYR A 544 -2.85 -10.25 3.76
CA TYR A 544 -2.91 -10.63 5.16
C TYR A 544 -4.09 -10.00 5.91
N VAL A 545 -4.44 -8.74 5.63
CA VAL A 545 -5.65 -8.11 6.16
C VAL A 545 -6.91 -8.88 5.74
N ARG A 546 -6.99 -9.35 4.47
CA ARG A 546 -8.09 -10.17 3.98
C ARG A 546 -8.14 -11.53 4.67
N PHE A 547 -6.99 -12.17 4.86
CA PHE A 547 -6.88 -13.43 5.61
C PHE A 547 -7.40 -13.28 7.04
N TRP A 548 -6.93 -12.28 7.78
CA TRP A 548 -7.40 -11.99 9.13
C TRP A 548 -8.91 -11.73 9.16
N CYS A 549 -9.42 -10.97 8.18
CA CYS A 549 -10.85 -10.67 8.09
C CYS A 549 -11.69 -11.95 7.96
N LYS A 550 -11.31 -12.83 7.05
CA LYS A 550 -12.01 -14.10 6.83
C LYS A 550 -11.96 -14.99 8.05
N PHE A 551 -10.78 -15.13 8.64
CA PHE A 551 -10.62 -15.89 9.87
C PHE A 551 -11.49 -15.37 11.01
N PHE A 552 -11.50 -14.08 11.28
CA PHE A 552 -12.32 -13.50 12.35
C PHE A 552 -13.80 -13.52 12.02
N ALA A 553 -14.19 -13.48 10.76
CA ALA A 553 -15.58 -13.70 10.35
C ALA A 553 -16.03 -15.13 10.64
N ASP A 554 -15.20 -16.14 10.38
CA ASP A 554 -15.47 -17.54 10.73
C ASP A 554 -15.61 -17.77 12.23
N GLN A 555 -14.92 -16.98 13.04
CA GLN A 555 -15.03 -17.04 14.49
C GLN A 555 -16.20 -16.20 15.05
N GLY A 556 -16.96 -15.49 14.19
CA GLY A 556 -18.07 -14.64 14.59
C GLY A 556 -17.67 -13.29 15.20
N TYR A 557 -16.40 -12.90 15.11
CA TYR A 557 -15.93 -11.60 15.61
C TYR A 557 -16.15 -10.45 14.62
N LEU A 558 -16.29 -10.75 13.33
CA LEU A 558 -16.57 -9.76 12.29
C LEU A 558 -17.81 -10.18 11.48
N PRO A 559 -18.75 -9.25 11.19
CA PRO A 559 -19.96 -9.54 10.42
C PRO A 559 -19.76 -9.46 8.89
N PHE A 560 -18.53 -9.32 8.41
CA PHE A 560 -18.17 -9.19 7.00
C PHE A 560 -16.92 -10.00 6.70
N ARG A 561 -16.69 -10.32 5.43
CA ARG A 561 -15.58 -11.16 4.97
C ARG A 561 -14.51 -10.42 4.17
N GLU A 562 -14.74 -9.17 3.82
CA GLU A 562 -13.73 -8.30 3.17
C GLU A 562 -13.55 -7.02 3.99
N PRO A 563 -12.30 -6.63 4.27
CA PRO A 563 -12.00 -5.55 5.21
C PRO A 563 -12.18 -4.15 4.64
N ILE A 564 -12.11 -4.02 3.31
CA ILE A 564 -12.03 -2.74 2.58
C ILE A 564 -12.99 -2.80 1.40
N LYS A 565 -13.91 -1.84 1.31
CA LYS A 565 -14.85 -1.74 0.18
C LYS A 565 -14.16 -1.19 -1.06
N LYS A 566 -13.51 -0.03 -0.94
CA LYS A 566 -12.82 0.64 -2.06
C LYS A 566 -11.37 0.89 -1.74
N LEU A 567 -10.48 0.47 -2.66
CA LEU A 567 -9.04 0.73 -2.59
C LEU A 567 -8.66 1.80 -3.62
N ILE A 568 -8.00 2.85 -3.15
CA ILE A 568 -7.39 3.86 -4.00
C ILE A 568 -5.87 3.63 -4.00
N TYR A 569 -5.35 3.22 -5.15
CA TYR A 569 -3.91 3.10 -5.38
C TYR A 569 -3.34 4.43 -5.86
N HIS A 570 -2.18 4.80 -5.34
CA HIS A 570 -1.46 5.97 -5.82
C HIS A 570 -0.01 5.65 -6.20
N GLY A 571 0.53 6.42 -7.16
CA GLY A 571 1.93 6.35 -7.53
C GLY A 571 2.84 7.07 -6.54
N TYR A 572 4.14 6.87 -6.68
CA TYR A 572 5.17 7.47 -5.81
C TYR A 572 5.51 8.90 -6.23
N ILE A 573 5.95 9.70 -5.24
CA ILE A 573 6.72 10.91 -5.51
C ILE A 573 8.21 10.54 -5.44
N ASN A 574 8.83 10.56 -6.59
CA ASN A 574 10.25 10.30 -6.74
C ASN A 574 11.08 11.57 -6.44
N ALA A 575 12.33 11.40 -6.10
CA ALA A 575 13.27 12.50 -5.97
C ALA A 575 13.47 13.24 -7.32
N PRO A 576 14.08 14.44 -7.34
CA PRO A 576 14.31 15.19 -8.58
C PRO A 576 15.12 14.44 -9.64
N ASP A 577 15.88 13.41 -9.23
CA ASP A 577 16.63 12.52 -10.10
C ASP A 577 15.80 11.37 -10.70
N GLY A 578 14.46 11.38 -10.45
CA GLY A 578 13.52 10.36 -10.91
C GLY A 578 13.55 9.03 -10.13
N LYS A 579 14.39 8.91 -9.11
CA LYS A 579 14.52 7.69 -8.30
C LYS A 579 13.62 7.75 -7.07
N LYS A 580 13.19 6.57 -6.59
CA LYS A 580 12.42 6.45 -5.34
C LYS A 580 13.21 7.08 -4.19
N MET A 581 12.55 7.93 -3.40
CA MET A 581 13.13 8.52 -2.20
C MET A 581 13.46 7.44 -1.17
N SER A 582 14.67 7.50 -0.63
CA SER A 582 15.13 6.58 0.41
C SER A 582 16.09 7.30 1.36
N LYS A 583 15.89 7.11 2.66
CA LYS A 583 16.76 7.67 3.69
C LYS A 583 18.20 7.16 3.57
N SER A 584 18.37 5.90 3.17
CA SER A 584 19.70 5.30 2.94
C SER A 584 20.45 5.94 1.78
N LYS A 585 19.74 6.51 0.80
CA LYS A 585 20.32 7.21 -0.36
C LYS A 585 20.49 8.71 -0.13
N GLY A 586 19.98 9.25 0.99
CA GLY A 586 20.06 10.68 1.31
C GLY A 586 19.29 11.61 0.34
N ASN A 587 18.35 11.09 -0.44
CA ASN A 587 17.59 11.82 -1.45
C ASN A 587 16.16 12.14 -1.03
N VAL A 588 15.86 12.07 0.27
CA VAL A 588 14.54 12.43 0.83
C VAL A 588 14.40 13.93 0.99
N ILE A 589 13.16 14.42 0.83
CA ILE A 589 12.79 15.83 1.04
C ILE A 589 11.87 15.89 2.24
N ASP A 590 12.28 16.63 3.28
CA ASP A 590 11.47 16.85 4.48
C ASP A 590 10.35 17.84 4.17
N PRO A 591 9.08 17.52 4.46
CA PRO A 591 7.98 18.43 4.26
C PRO A 591 8.09 19.70 5.10
N LEU A 592 8.75 19.66 6.27
CA LEU A 592 8.94 20.85 7.09
C LEU A 592 9.89 21.86 6.47
N ASP A 593 10.89 21.42 5.70
CA ASP A 593 11.78 22.33 4.98
C ASP A 593 10.97 23.15 3.96
N VAL A 594 10.14 22.45 3.16
CA VAL A 594 9.27 23.14 2.18
C VAL A 594 8.31 24.11 2.85
N ILE A 595 7.71 23.72 3.97
CA ILE A 595 6.78 24.58 4.73
C ILE A 595 7.51 25.80 5.27
N ASN A 596 8.67 25.61 5.89
CA ASN A 596 9.44 26.66 6.59
C ASN A 596 10.17 27.61 5.63
N ASP A 597 10.40 27.20 4.38
CA ASP A 597 10.88 28.10 3.30
C ASP A 597 9.87 29.22 2.93
N GLY A 598 8.74 29.25 3.65
CA GLY A 598 7.71 30.28 3.52
C GLY A 598 6.56 29.90 2.59
N TYR A 599 6.55 28.69 2.03
CA TYR A 599 5.45 28.23 1.19
C TYR A 599 4.22 27.86 2.01
N GLY A 600 4.40 27.25 3.20
CA GLY A 600 3.32 26.79 4.06
C GLY A 600 2.81 25.40 3.70
N ALA A 601 2.03 24.82 4.62
CA ALA A 601 1.45 23.48 4.49
C ALA A 601 0.39 23.40 3.37
N ASP A 602 -0.47 24.43 3.25
CA ASP A 602 -1.51 24.46 2.22
C ASP A 602 -0.92 24.45 0.81
N THR A 603 0.22 25.12 0.60
CA THR A 603 0.92 25.09 -0.70
C THR A 603 1.46 23.71 -1.00
N LEU A 604 2.12 23.06 -0.03
CA LEU A 604 2.66 21.72 -0.20
C LEU A 604 1.55 20.72 -0.52
N ARG A 605 0.49 20.69 0.27
CA ARG A 605 -0.69 19.81 0.07
C ARG A 605 -1.31 20.00 -1.32
N THR A 606 -1.57 21.26 -1.71
CA THR A 606 -2.16 21.56 -3.02
C THR A 606 -1.23 21.16 -4.16
N TYR A 607 0.09 21.34 -3.99
CA TYR A 607 1.08 20.91 -4.97
C TYR A 607 1.09 19.38 -5.16
N GLU A 608 1.07 18.61 -4.08
CA GLU A 608 1.00 17.15 -4.13
C GLU A 608 -0.23 16.62 -4.88
N MET A 609 -1.34 17.35 -4.77
CA MET A 609 -2.58 17.01 -5.50
C MET A 609 -2.55 17.49 -6.95
N PHE A 610 -1.74 18.48 -7.27
CA PHE A 610 -1.66 19.08 -8.62
C PHE A 610 -0.63 18.43 -9.53
N ILE A 611 0.42 17.80 -8.96
CA ILE A 611 1.62 17.32 -9.68
C ILE A 611 1.33 16.32 -10.81
N GLY A 612 0.21 15.58 -10.76
CA GLY A 612 -0.19 14.62 -11.77
C GLY A 612 -1.35 13.73 -11.36
N PRO A 613 -1.78 12.80 -12.23
CA PRO A 613 -2.77 11.78 -11.91
C PRO A 613 -2.35 10.98 -10.67
N VAL A 614 -3.35 10.58 -9.85
CA VAL A 614 -3.08 9.92 -8.57
C VAL A 614 -2.34 8.60 -8.75
N GLU A 615 -2.72 7.80 -9.73
CA GLU A 615 -2.22 6.46 -9.99
C GLU A 615 -0.81 6.42 -10.60
N LEU A 616 -0.29 7.56 -11.06
CA LEU A 616 1.01 7.64 -11.72
C LEU A 616 2.10 8.18 -10.78
N ASP A 617 3.31 7.68 -10.97
CA ASP A 617 4.50 8.23 -10.36
C ASP A 617 4.78 9.64 -10.89
N ALA A 618 5.29 10.51 -10.03
CA ALA A 618 5.70 11.86 -10.40
C ALA A 618 7.06 12.19 -9.79
N ALA A 619 7.86 12.99 -10.48
CA ALA A 619 9.11 13.51 -9.94
C ALA A 619 8.85 14.84 -9.20
N TRP A 620 9.46 15.00 -8.03
CA TRP A 620 9.43 16.25 -7.30
C TRP A 620 10.12 17.38 -8.07
N ASP A 621 9.42 18.48 -8.29
CA ASP A 621 10.01 19.71 -8.86
C ASP A 621 9.82 20.90 -7.92
N PRO A 622 10.88 21.34 -7.21
CA PRO A 622 10.78 22.43 -6.25
C PRO A 622 10.39 23.77 -6.90
N ARG A 623 10.63 23.95 -8.21
CA ARG A 623 10.27 25.20 -8.91
C ARG A 623 8.76 25.34 -9.09
N SER A 624 8.06 24.23 -9.21
CA SER A 624 6.61 24.21 -9.43
C SER A 624 5.81 24.55 -8.17
N VAL A 625 6.37 24.34 -6.97
CA VAL A 625 5.78 24.71 -5.68
C VAL A 625 5.42 26.19 -5.63
N GLY A 626 6.34 27.06 -6.11
CA GLY A 626 6.11 28.50 -6.19
C GLY A 626 4.93 28.91 -7.08
N GLY A 627 4.54 28.06 -8.05
CA GLY A 627 3.34 28.26 -8.88
C GLY A 627 2.06 28.16 -8.07
N VAL A 628 1.97 27.13 -7.24
CA VAL A 628 0.83 26.89 -6.33
C VAL A 628 0.75 27.96 -5.24
N TYR A 629 1.89 28.35 -4.66
CA TYR A 629 1.93 29.47 -3.72
C TYR A 629 1.33 30.76 -4.31
N ARG A 630 1.69 31.12 -5.55
CA ARG A 630 1.12 32.28 -6.23
C ARG A 630 -0.39 32.14 -6.45
N PHE A 631 -0.86 30.94 -6.74
CA PHE A 631 -2.29 30.66 -6.86
C PHE A 631 -3.02 30.93 -5.53
N LEU A 632 -2.56 30.37 -4.40
CA LEU A 632 -3.15 30.55 -3.08
C LEU A 632 -3.08 32.02 -2.63
N ASN A 633 -1.97 32.71 -2.87
CA ASN A 633 -1.86 34.13 -2.62
C ASN A 633 -2.88 34.98 -3.42
N ARG A 634 -3.21 34.57 -4.65
CA ARG A 634 -4.26 35.22 -5.44
C ARG A 634 -5.65 34.97 -4.83
N CYS A 635 -5.93 33.78 -4.33
CA CYS A 635 -7.18 33.51 -3.60
C CYS A 635 -7.32 34.43 -2.39
N TYR A 636 -6.27 34.55 -1.57
CA TYR A 636 -6.24 35.47 -0.44
C TYR A 636 -6.44 36.92 -0.82
N ASN A 637 -5.81 37.39 -1.90
CA ASN A 637 -5.95 38.77 -2.38
C ASN A 637 -7.38 39.10 -2.88
N LEU A 638 -8.08 38.13 -3.49
CA LEU A 638 -9.50 38.28 -3.84
C LEU A 638 -10.37 38.52 -2.60
N LEU A 639 -10.13 37.76 -1.52
CA LEU A 639 -10.82 37.94 -0.25
C LEU A 639 -10.58 39.36 0.30
N CYS A 640 -9.33 39.79 0.43
CA CYS A 640 -8.96 41.09 0.99
C CYS A 640 -9.52 42.27 0.19
N SER A 641 -9.54 42.16 -1.15
CA SER A 641 -10.05 43.22 -2.03
C SER A 641 -11.57 43.41 -1.86
N ASN A 642 -12.32 42.31 -1.66
CA ASN A 642 -13.77 42.39 -1.48
C ASN A 642 -14.17 42.88 -0.07
N VAL A 643 -13.45 42.47 0.98
CA VAL A 643 -13.69 42.93 2.35
C VAL A 643 -13.43 44.46 2.45
N ALA A 644 -12.36 44.97 1.82
CA ALA A 644 -12.08 46.40 1.80
C ALA A 644 -13.17 47.22 1.10
N ASN A 645 -13.74 46.70 0.02
CA ASN A 645 -14.82 47.39 -0.72
C ASN A 645 -16.16 47.40 0.06
N SER A 646 -16.44 46.37 0.84
CA SER A 646 -17.62 46.30 1.71
C SER A 646 -17.54 47.32 2.86
N CYS A 647 -16.35 47.61 3.39
CA CYS A 647 -16.14 48.63 4.42
C CYS A 647 -16.19 50.07 3.88
N SER A 648 -15.85 50.30 2.59
CA SER A 648 -15.89 51.62 1.98
C SER A 648 -17.30 52.05 1.51
N GLY A 649 -18.20 51.07 1.27
CA GLY A 649 -19.59 51.35 0.88
C GLY A 649 -20.53 51.83 1.99
N SER A 650 -20.15 51.78 3.27
CA SER A 650 -20.98 52.15 4.41
C SER A 650 -20.69 53.53 5.01
N ARG A 651 -19.94 54.40 4.33
CA ARG A 651 -19.80 55.80 4.76
C ARG A 651 -20.97 56.65 4.26
N ARG A 652 -22.18 56.41 4.81
CA ARG A 652 -23.23 57.44 4.97
C ARG A 652 -23.61 57.54 6.44
N SER A 653 -23.12 58.63 7.06
CA SER A 653 -23.58 59.33 8.25
C SER A 653 -24.03 58.50 9.46
N LEU A 654 -23.13 58.40 10.46
CA LEU A 654 -23.49 58.40 11.88
C LEU A 654 -22.48 59.28 12.66
N PRO A 655 -22.90 59.95 13.73
CA PRO A 655 -22.13 60.99 14.35
C PRO A 655 -21.00 60.50 15.24
N SER A 656 -20.00 61.36 15.36
CA SER A 656 -18.82 61.24 16.21
C SER A 656 -19.05 60.71 17.61
N THR A 657 -18.36 59.64 17.97
CA THR A 657 -17.83 59.44 19.32
C THR A 657 -16.46 58.80 19.21
N ASP A 658 -15.52 59.45 19.85
CA ASP A 658 -14.10 59.14 19.88
C ASP A 658 -13.80 57.73 20.42
N VAL A 659 -13.02 56.94 19.66
CA VAL A 659 -12.13 55.95 20.25
C VAL A 659 -10.77 56.08 19.57
N VAL A 660 -9.84 56.53 20.36
CA VAL A 660 -8.43 56.74 20.07
C VAL A 660 -7.78 55.42 19.73
N CYS A 661 -7.27 55.32 18.52
CA CYS A 661 -6.31 54.30 18.15
C CYS A 661 -4.92 54.91 18.03
N GLN A 662 -4.10 54.68 19.05
CA GLN A 662 -2.72 55.12 19.05
C GLN A 662 -1.88 54.29 18.10
N LEU A 663 -1.43 54.91 17.04
CA LEU A 663 -0.32 54.44 16.21
C LEU A 663 0.99 54.80 16.89
N SER A 664 1.76 53.83 17.34
CA SER A 664 3.16 54.03 17.69
C SER A 664 4.04 53.85 16.47
N SER A 665 4.56 54.96 15.97
CA SER A 665 5.68 55.03 15.05
C SER A 665 6.98 54.63 15.72
N ARG A 666 7.74 53.72 15.16
CA ARG A 666 9.20 53.73 15.30
C ARG A 666 9.87 53.41 13.97
N LYS A 667 10.62 54.44 13.54
CA LYS A 667 11.67 54.37 12.53
C LYS A 667 12.76 53.39 12.93
N ASN A 668 13.35 52.70 11.97
CA ASN A 668 14.78 52.54 11.95
C ASN A 668 15.32 52.52 10.53
N GLU A 669 16.22 53.45 10.31
CA GLU A 669 17.09 53.64 9.16
C GLU A 669 18.29 52.66 9.16
N LEU A 670 18.94 52.69 8.01
CA LEU A 670 20.30 52.20 7.68
C LEU A 670 20.32 50.74 7.15
N VAL A 671 20.82 50.51 5.92
CA VAL A 671 22.12 50.88 5.36
C VAL A 671 22.03 51.01 3.82
N ARG A 672 22.54 52.09 3.28
CA ARG A 672 22.95 52.28 1.88
C ARG A 672 24.40 51.79 1.65
N SER A 673 24.66 51.11 0.54
CA SER A 673 25.88 51.31 -0.27
C SER A 673 25.59 50.68 -1.65
N SER A 674 25.40 51.42 -2.64
CA SER A 674 26.31 51.93 -3.71
C SER A 674 26.73 50.86 -4.71
N LEU A 675 26.30 51.07 -5.97
CA LEU A 675 27.13 51.39 -7.11
C LEU A 675 26.29 51.45 -8.43
N ASP A 676 26.30 52.62 -9.00
CA ASP A 676 26.30 53.07 -10.40
C ASP A 676 26.07 52.01 -11.52
N SER A 677 25.35 52.30 -12.59
CA SER A 677 25.12 53.41 -13.47
C SER A 677 24.67 52.86 -14.81
N SER A 678 23.88 53.66 -15.54
CA SER A 678 23.64 53.66 -16.97
C SER A 678 22.59 52.72 -17.57
N GLY A 679 21.53 53.36 -18.11
CA GLY A 679 20.61 52.73 -19.06
C GLY A 679 19.28 53.50 -19.14
N SER A 680 19.03 54.13 -20.20
CA SER A 680 17.88 54.98 -20.57
C SER A 680 16.51 54.34 -20.31
N PRO A 681 15.43 55.13 -20.11
CA PRO A 681 14.12 54.66 -19.70
C PRO A 681 13.36 53.99 -20.88
N PRO A 682 12.61 52.92 -20.64
CA PRO A 682 11.62 52.49 -21.58
C PRO A 682 10.33 53.25 -21.40
N ARG A 683 9.76 53.62 -22.53
CA ARG A 683 8.52 54.34 -22.73
C ARG A 683 7.36 53.77 -21.98
N GLY A 684 6.52 54.68 -21.46
CA GLY A 684 5.37 54.41 -20.62
C GLY A 684 4.43 53.31 -21.07
N SER A 685 4.18 52.41 -20.14
CA SER A 685 2.97 51.61 -20.13
C SER A 685 1.91 52.36 -19.34
N ARG A 686 0.85 52.77 -20.02
CA ARG A 686 -0.36 53.29 -19.39
C ARG A 686 -0.87 52.26 -18.39
N ALA A 687 -0.75 52.55 -17.11
CA ALA A 687 -1.47 51.87 -16.06
C ALA A 687 -2.97 52.10 -16.28
N ASN A 688 -3.65 51.14 -16.84
CA ASN A 688 -5.12 51.11 -16.79
C ASN A 688 -5.52 50.70 -15.34
N SER A 689 -5.66 51.72 -14.51
CA SER A 689 -6.45 51.66 -13.29
C SER A 689 -7.93 51.55 -13.65
N ARG A 690 -8.41 50.40 -14.02
CA ARG A 690 -9.83 50.07 -13.91
C ARG A 690 -10.06 49.45 -12.55
N ALA A 691 -10.41 50.28 -11.58
CA ALA A 691 -11.15 49.86 -10.42
C ALA A 691 -12.43 49.17 -10.91
N ALA A 692 -12.50 47.86 -10.74
CA ALA A 692 -13.71 47.11 -11.05
C ALA A 692 -14.77 47.49 -10.01
N ALA A 693 -15.69 48.32 -10.43
CA ALA A 693 -16.88 48.63 -9.64
C ALA A 693 -17.73 47.35 -9.52
N LEU A 694 -18.12 46.99 -8.32
CA LEU A 694 -19.15 46.04 -8.05
C LEU A 694 -20.43 46.37 -8.81
N ARG A 695 -20.80 45.59 -9.83
CA ARG A 695 -22.06 45.70 -10.53
C ARG A 695 -23.03 44.62 -9.99
N ASN A 696 -24.17 45.01 -9.48
CA ASN A 696 -25.38 44.21 -9.39
C ASN A 696 -26.15 44.33 -10.73
N PRO A 697 -26.57 43.28 -11.36
CA PRO A 697 -27.20 42.00 -11.01
C PRO A 697 -26.27 40.80 -11.31
N PRO A 698 -26.66 39.53 -10.99
CA PRO A 698 -25.78 38.38 -11.21
C PRO A 698 -25.38 38.32 -12.68
N ASN A 699 -24.08 38.47 -12.95
CA ASN A 699 -23.54 38.26 -14.29
C ASN A 699 -23.78 36.79 -14.66
N GLN A 700 -24.62 36.54 -15.63
CA GLN A 700 -25.04 35.18 -16.05
C GLN A 700 -23.81 34.30 -16.42
N GLU A 701 -22.77 34.95 -16.97
CA GLU A 701 -21.50 34.33 -17.28
C GLU A 701 -20.74 33.86 -16.02
N LEU A 702 -20.73 34.65 -14.94
CA LEU A 702 -20.14 34.24 -13.66
C LEU A 702 -20.89 33.08 -13.01
N ALA A 703 -22.24 33.12 -13.05
CA ALA A 703 -23.07 32.03 -12.55
C ALA A 703 -22.78 30.73 -13.29
N HIS A 704 -22.65 30.78 -14.63
CA HIS A 704 -22.28 29.61 -15.44
C HIS A 704 -20.93 29.02 -15.01
N ILE A 705 -19.89 29.87 -14.93
CA ILE A 705 -18.52 29.46 -14.56
C ILE A 705 -18.51 28.87 -13.15
N ARG A 706 -19.19 29.49 -12.18
CA ARG A 706 -19.32 29.05 -10.79
C ARG A 706 -19.91 27.63 -10.73
N HIS A 707 -21.09 27.41 -11.32
CA HIS A 707 -21.77 26.12 -11.27
C HIS A 707 -20.99 25.03 -12.03
N ARG A 708 -20.39 25.36 -13.17
CA ARG A 708 -19.48 24.46 -13.91
C ARG A 708 -18.28 24.05 -13.07
N THR A 709 -17.68 24.99 -12.34
CA THR A 709 -16.54 24.69 -11.48
C THR A 709 -16.94 23.79 -10.31
N VAL A 710 -18.07 24.08 -9.65
CA VAL A 710 -18.61 23.22 -8.57
C VAL A 710 -18.79 21.80 -9.08
N LYS A 711 -19.49 21.62 -10.21
CA LYS A 711 -19.69 20.28 -10.80
C LYS A 711 -18.37 19.58 -11.12
N LYS A 712 -17.48 20.29 -11.82
CA LYS A 712 -16.18 19.73 -12.25
C LYS A 712 -15.33 19.29 -11.05
N VAL A 713 -15.16 20.14 -10.04
CA VAL A 713 -14.36 19.82 -8.85
C VAL A 713 -14.98 18.66 -8.07
N THR A 714 -16.30 18.63 -7.94
CA THR A 714 -17.03 17.52 -7.26
C THR A 714 -16.79 16.19 -7.97
N GLU A 715 -16.99 16.14 -9.27
CA GLU A 715 -16.81 14.92 -10.06
C GLU A 715 -15.35 14.45 -10.05
N ASP A 716 -14.40 15.40 -10.12
CA ASP A 716 -12.98 15.10 -10.09
C ASP A 716 -12.54 14.51 -8.75
N ILE A 717 -13.05 15.02 -7.62
CA ILE A 717 -12.74 14.46 -6.29
C ILE A 717 -13.29 13.04 -6.18
N TYR A 718 -14.54 12.76 -6.61
CA TYR A 718 -15.08 11.40 -6.61
C TYR A 718 -14.25 10.42 -7.44
N LYS A 719 -13.67 10.90 -8.55
CA LYS A 719 -12.81 10.12 -9.45
C LYS A 719 -11.34 10.11 -9.05
N CYS A 720 -10.98 10.78 -7.95
CA CYS A 720 -9.60 11.00 -7.51
C CYS A 720 -8.72 11.72 -8.56
N GLN A 721 -9.32 12.55 -9.41
CA GLN A 721 -8.65 13.38 -10.40
C GLN A 721 -8.29 14.75 -9.81
N PHE A 722 -7.51 14.75 -8.73
CA PHE A 722 -7.24 15.97 -7.95
C PHE A 722 -6.47 17.04 -8.74
N ASN A 723 -5.61 16.64 -9.65
CA ASN A 723 -4.84 17.55 -10.51
C ASN A 723 -5.75 18.38 -11.42
N THR A 724 -6.81 17.79 -11.97
CA THR A 724 -7.79 18.51 -12.78
C THR A 724 -8.74 19.34 -11.93
N ALA A 725 -9.08 18.89 -10.71
CA ALA A 725 -9.82 19.69 -9.73
C ALA A 725 -9.06 20.97 -9.36
N VAL A 726 -7.77 20.87 -9.04
CA VAL A 726 -6.93 22.05 -8.75
C VAL A 726 -6.79 22.96 -9.97
N SER A 727 -6.64 22.37 -11.18
CA SER A 727 -6.64 23.16 -12.42
C SER A 727 -7.93 23.95 -12.60
N ALA A 728 -9.09 23.34 -12.35
CA ALA A 728 -10.40 23.98 -12.46
C ALA A 728 -10.53 25.16 -11.46
N LEU A 729 -9.99 25.00 -10.24
CA LEU A 729 -9.91 26.11 -9.27
C LEU A 729 -9.00 27.24 -9.76
N MET A 730 -7.87 26.94 -10.38
CA MET A 730 -6.97 27.96 -10.94
C MET A 730 -7.65 28.71 -12.10
N GLU A 731 -8.38 28.01 -12.96
CA GLU A 731 -9.17 28.60 -14.04
C GLU A 731 -10.27 29.52 -13.46
N TYR A 732 -10.99 29.04 -12.44
CA TYR A 732 -12.03 29.83 -11.77
C TYR A 732 -11.47 31.14 -11.20
N VAL A 733 -10.35 31.08 -10.50
CA VAL A 733 -9.66 32.27 -9.98
C VAL A 733 -9.25 33.19 -11.12
N ASN A 734 -8.77 32.68 -12.26
CA ASN A 734 -8.44 33.54 -13.41
C ASN A 734 -9.67 34.28 -13.94
N GLU A 735 -10.82 33.65 -14.03
CA GLU A 735 -12.06 34.30 -14.47
C GLU A 735 -12.54 35.31 -13.43
N LEU A 736 -12.48 35.03 -12.12
CA LEU A 736 -12.81 35.98 -11.08
C LEU A 736 -11.96 37.25 -11.13
N TYR A 737 -10.70 37.16 -11.55
CA TYR A 737 -9.85 38.33 -11.77
C TYR A 737 -10.21 39.15 -13.03
N LYS A 738 -10.81 38.54 -14.05
CA LYS A 738 -11.22 39.22 -15.29
C LYS A 738 -12.58 39.89 -15.15
N THR A 739 -13.52 39.19 -14.53
CA THR A 739 -14.93 39.58 -14.48
C THR A 739 -15.29 40.35 -13.20
N GLY A 740 -14.46 40.25 -12.16
CA GLY A 740 -14.78 40.64 -10.79
C GLY A 740 -15.38 39.43 -10.05
N ALA A 741 -15.28 39.42 -8.73
CA ALA A 741 -15.86 38.41 -7.86
C ALA A 741 -16.93 39.01 -6.97
N ASP A 742 -18.07 38.38 -6.81
CA ASP A 742 -19.04 38.70 -5.78
C ASP A 742 -18.79 37.89 -4.48
N LYS A 743 -19.62 38.10 -3.44
CA LYS A 743 -19.49 37.36 -2.18
C LYS A 743 -19.76 35.86 -2.36
N GLU A 744 -20.71 35.53 -3.21
CA GLU A 744 -21.08 34.11 -3.46
C GLU A 744 -19.94 33.38 -4.17
N ASP A 745 -19.25 34.01 -5.12
CA ASP A 745 -18.07 33.43 -5.77
C ASP A 745 -16.95 33.13 -4.78
N LEU A 746 -16.72 34.06 -3.82
CA LEU A 746 -15.70 33.85 -2.78
C LEU A 746 -16.09 32.76 -1.80
N VAL A 747 -17.38 32.63 -1.47
CA VAL A 747 -17.90 31.53 -0.64
C VAL A 747 -17.69 30.19 -1.34
N VAL A 748 -18.08 30.09 -2.61
CA VAL A 748 -17.89 28.86 -3.40
C VAL A 748 -16.42 28.53 -3.54
N LEU A 749 -15.56 29.51 -3.87
CA LEU A 749 -14.12 29.30 -3.95
C LEU A 749 -13.54 28.76 -2.63
N ALA A 750 -13.91 29.37 -1.49
CA ALA A 750 -13.44 28.93 -0.17
C ALA A 750 -13.88 27.48 0.14
N LYS A 751 -15.14 27.15 -0.13
CA LYS A 751 -15.68 25.79 0.10
C LYS A 751 -15.00 24.76 -0.77
N LEU A 752 -14.78 25.04 -2.06
CA LEU A 752 -14.10 24.12 -2.98
C LEU A 752 -12.58 23.99 -2.68
N LEU A 753 -11.97 25.04 -2.13
CA LEU A 753 -10.56 25.06 -1.79
C LEU A 753 -10.25 24.29 -0.50
N LYS A 754 -11.22 24.15 0.42
CA LYS A 754 -11.03 23.58 1.75
C LYS A 754 -10.40 22.17 1.78
N PRO A 755 -10.72 21.23 0.90
CA PRO A 755 -10.03 19.95 0.86
C PRO A 755 -8.53 20.06 0.56
N PHE A 756 -8.13 21.01 -0.27
CA PHE A 756 -6.75 21.17 -0.75
C PHE A 756 -5.91 22.09 0.14
N ALA A 757 -6.46 23.24 0.51
CA ALA A 757 -5.82 24.28 1.31
C ALA A 757 -6.69 24.68 2.51
N PRO A 758 -6.80 23.80 3.52
CA PRO A 758 -7.79 23.94 4.59
C PRO A 758 -7.58 25.16 5.49
N HIS A 759 -6.34 25.57 5.72
CA HIS A 759 -6.08 26.73 6.58
C HIS A 759 -6.54 28.02 5.91
N LEU A 760 -6.17 28.24 4.65
CA LEU A 760 -6.60 29.39 3.86
C LEU A 760 -8.11 29.41 3.69
N ALA A 761 -8.70 28.27 3.35
CA ALA A 761 -10.13 28.15 3.16
C ALA A 761 -10.92 28.45 4.45
N SER A 762 -10.44 27.94 5.61
CA SER A 762 -11.06 28.25 6.90
C SER A 762 -10.99 29.74 7.23
N GLU A 763 -9.88 30.41 6.95
CA GLU A 763 -9.75 31.87 7.09
C GLU A 763 -10.74 32.61 6.19
N MET A 764 -10.90 32.15 4.95
CA MET A 764 -11.86 32.74 4.02
C MET A 764 -13.29 32.58 4.53
N LEU A 765 -13.68 31.38 4.96
CA LEU A 765 -15.03 31.09 5.46
C LEU A 765 -15.33 31.87 6.74
N GLU A 766 -14.37 31.97 7.69
CA GLU A 766 -14.51 32.79 8.91
C GLU A 766 -14.76 34.23 8.57
N ARG A 767 -13.95 34.88 7.69
CA ARG A 767 -14.10 36.29 7.29
C ARG A 767 -15.36 36.56 6.50
N LEU A 768 -15.87 35.56 5.76
CA LEU A 768 -17.12 35.65 5.02
C LEU A 768 -18.36 35.38 5.90
N GLY A 769 -18.16 34.81 7.11
CA GLY A 769 -19.24 34.53 8.06
C GLY A 769 -20.19 33.41 7.58
N VAL A 770 -19.65 32.36 6.96
CA VAL A 770 -20.42 31.26 6.38
C VAL A 770 -19.89 29.89 6.83
N ASP A 771 -20.74 28.91 6.79
CA ASP A 771 -20.37 27.51 7.03
C ASP A 771 -19.54 26.91 5.86
N ASP A 772 -19.09 25.68 6.04
CA ASP A 772 -18.29 24.97 5.07
C ASP A 772 -19.04 23.91 4.27
N GLU A 773 -20.38 23.84 4.34
CA GLU A 773 -21.15 22.84 3.59
C GLU A 773 -20.81 22.85 2.11
N TRP A 774 -20.63 21.67 1.51
CA TRP A 774 -20.23 21.53 0.11
C TRP A 774 -21.22 22.22 -0.83
N PRO A 775 -20.77 23.05 -1.77
CA PRO A 775 -21.66 23.81 -2.63
C PRO A 775 -22.35 22.91 -3.65
N LYS A 776 -23.60 23.24 -3.97
CA LYS A 776 -24.41 22.55 -4.99
C LYS A 776 -24.41 23.33 -6.29
N TRP A 777 -24.53 22.63 -7.40
CA TRP A 777 -24.74 23.25 -8.71
C TRP A 777 -26.18 23.05 -9.17
N GLU A 778 -26.62 23.94 -10.06
CA GLU A 778 -27.92 23.84 -10.71
C GLU A 778 -27.72 23.69 -12.22
N GLU A 779 -28.35 22.67 -12.82
CA GLU A 779 -28.19 22.35 -14.24
C GLU A 779 -28.59 23.49 -15.16
N LYS A 780 -29.56 24.36 -14.77
CA LYS A 780 -29.96 25.53 -15.55
C LYS A 780 -28.82 26.48 -15.88
N TYR A 781 -27.79 26.58 -15.02
CA TYR A 781 -26.62 27.40 -15.26
C TYR A 781 -25.51 26.69 -16.03
N LEU A 782 -25.63 25.38 -16.28
CA LEU A 782 -24.65 24.61 -17.06
C LEU A 782 -24.94 24.67 -18.56
N VAL A 783 -26.14 25.06 -18.92
CA VAL A 783 -26.49 25.29 -20.34
C VAL A 783 -25.83 26.60 -20.76
N SER A 784 -24.82 26.50 -21.59
CA SER A 784 -24.21 27.68 -22.20
C SER A 784 -25.10 28.11 -23.37
N ASP A 785 -25.54 29.37 -23.32
CA ASP A 785 -26.26 29.94 -24.46
C ASP A 785 -25.37 30.04 -25.70
N THR A 786 -24.05 29.94 -25.53
CA THR A 786 -23.06 29.96 -26.62
C THR A 786 -22.14 28.74 -26.59
N VAL A 787 -21.72 28.35 -27.77
CA VAL A 787 -20.82 27.23 -28.01
C VAL A 787 -19.64 27.66 -28.84
N GLU A 788 -18.43 27.23 -28.47
CA GLU A 788 -17.23 27.45 -29.27
C GLU A 788 -17.25 26.56 -30.53
N VAL A 789 -17.27 27.17 -31.68
CA VAL A 789 -17.12 26.52 -32.99
C VAL A 789 -15.70 26.74 -33.48
N VAL A 790 -14.99 25.67 -33.70
CA VAL A 790 -13.63 25.69 -34.27
C VAL A 790 -13.69 25.93 -35.75
N VAL A 791 -13.00 26.94 -36.25
CA VAL A 791 -12.95 27.26 -37.69
C VAL A 791 -11.59 26.93 -38.27
N GLN A 792 -11.61 26.06 -39.27
CA GLN A 792 -10.45 25.69 -40.07
C GLN A 792 -10.54 26.29 -41.47
N VAL A 793 -9.39 26.57 -42.06
CA VAL A 793 -9.27 26.89 -43.47
C VAL A 793 -8.28 25.93 -44.11
N ASN A 794 -8.74 25.16 -45.09
CA ASN A 794 -7.98 24.07 -45.69
C ASN A 794 -7.42 23.09 -44.65
N GLY A 795 -8.25 22.71 -43.65
CA GLY A 795 -7.89 21.77 -42.58
C GLY A 795 -6.98 22.32 -41.48
N LYS A 796 -6.58 23.57 -41.52
CA LYS A 796 -5.74 24.21 -40.50
C LYS A 796 -6.58 25.17 -39.64
N LEU A 797 -6.49 25.03 -38.29
CA LEU A 797 -7.14 25.91 -37.31
C LEU A 797 -6.76 27.38 -37.54
N ARG A 798 -7.78 28.25 -37.68
CA ARG A 798 -7.58 29.68 -37.93
C ARG A 798 -8.32 30.58 -36.94
N ALA A 799 -9.49 30.14 -36.47
CA ALA A 799 -10.30 30.88 -35.50
C ALA A 799 -11.11 29.96 -34.61
N LYS A 800 -11.60 30.50 -33.54
CA LYS A 800 -12.61 29.94 -32.64
C LYS A 800 -13.70 30.97 -32.49
N LEU A 801 -14.91 30.63 -32.78
CA LEU A 801 -16.07 31.53 -32.75
C LEU A 801 -17.01 31.07 -31.65
N MET A 802 -17.52 32.01 -30.88
CA MET A 802 -18.62 31.78 -29.95
C MET A 802 -19.92 31.96 -30.71
N VAL A 803 -20.71 30.90 -30.84
CA VAL A 803 -21.98 30.85 -31.57
C VAL A 803 -23.08 30.51 -30.58
N ASP A 804 -24.22 31.19 -30.65
CA ASP A 804 -25.36 30.86 -29.80
C ASP A 804 -25.81 29.41 -30.03
N THR A 805 -26.09 28.71 -28.94
CA THR A 805 -26.48 27.29 -29.00
C THR A 805 -27.73 27.08 -29.87
N ALA A 806 -28.64 28.06 -29.85
CA ALA A 806 -29.82 28.09 -30.72
C ALA A 806 -29.48 28.17 -32.20
N ASP A 807 -28.32 28.69 -32.55
CA ASP A 807 -27.88 28.89 -33.93
C ASP A 807 -27.05 27.70 -34.47
N LEU A 808 -26.77 26.68 -33.67
CA LEU A 808 -25.99 25.51 -34.09
C LEU A 808 -26.68 24.68 -35.20
N ASP A 809 -27.97 24.84 -35.38
CA ASP A 809 -28.74 24.19 -36.42
C ASP A 809 -28.75 24.98 -37.72
N ASP A 810 -28.32 26.26 -37.70
CA ASP A 810 -28.23 27.14 -38.84
C ASP A 810 -26.78 27.19 -39.36
N GLU A 811 -26.43 26.24 -40.21
CA GLU A 811 -25.08 26.16 -40.83
C GLU A 811 -24.69 27.44 -41.56
N GLN A 812 -25.64 28.08 -42.27
CA GLN A 812 -25.39 29.31 -43.01
C GLN A 812 -24.99 30.46 -42.10
N LYS A 813 -25.68 30.62 -40.96
CA LYS A 813 -25.38 31.65 -39.97
C LYS A 813 -23.98 31.44 -39.36
N ILE A 814 -23.59 30.19 -39.10
CA ILE A 814 -22.26 29.89 -38.60
C ILE A 814 -21.19 30.23 -39.63
N VAL A 815 -21.44 29.92 -40.90
CA VAL A 815 -20.54 30.25 -42.00
C VAL A 815 -20.41 31.78 -42.14
N ASP A 816 -21.51 32.50 -42.11
CA ASP A 816 -21.52 33.97 -42.20
C ASP A 816 -20.74 34.63 -41.07
N LEU A 817 -20.91 34.16 -39.83
CA LEU A 817 -20.14 34.60 -38.65
C LEU A 817 -18.64 34.30 -38.84
N ALA A 818 -18.30 33.12 -39.39
CA ALA A 818 -16.91 32.79 -39.62
C ALA A 818 -16.28 33.66 -40.71
N LEU A 819 -16.99 33.93 -41.78
CA LEU A 819 -16.52 34.83 -42.85
C LEU A 819 -16.44 36.28 -42.42
N ALA A 820 -17.21 36.71 -41.43
CA ALA A 820 -17.13 38.02 -40.83
C ALA A 820 -15.90 38.22 -39.94
N ASP A 821 -15.30 37.13 -39.40
CA ASP A 821 -14.16 37.20 -38.49
C ASP A 821 -12.90 37.73 -39.19
N LYS A 822 -12.23 38.70 -38.55
CA LYS A 822 -11.04 39.38 -39.13
C LYS A 822 -9.87 38.44 -39.40
N LYS A 823 -9.76 37.32 -38.64
CA LYS A 823 -8.70 36.34 -38.85
C LYS A 823 -8.98 35.44 -40.04
N ILE A 824 -10.25 35.10 -40.26
CA ILE A 824 -10.70 34.21 -41.36
C ILE A 824 -10.67 34.98 -42.69
N LYS A 825 -11.10 36.27 -42.70
CA LYS A 825 -11.04 37.14 -43.88
C LYS A 825 -9.69 37.16 -44.57
N LYS A 826 -8.60 37.04 -43.84
CA LYS A 826 -7.23 37.01 -44.40
C LYS A 826 -6.95 35.77 -45.26
N TYR A 827 -7.70 34.70 -45.10
CA TYR A 827 -7.48 33.43 -45.78
C TYR A 827 -8.58 33.18 -46.81
N THR A 828 -9.62 33.98 -46.89
CA THR A 828 -10.75 33.82 -47.83
C THR A 828 -10.82 34.93 -48.87
N VAL A 829 -9.72 35.65 -49.09
CA VAL A 829 -9.62 36.78 -50.04
C VAL A 829 -9.89 36.27 -51.47
N ASP A 830 -9.41 35.10 -51.84
CA ASP A 830 -9.52 34.51 -53.19
C ASP A 830 -10.87 33.75 -53.41
N GLY A 831 -11.77 33.86 -52.47
CA GLY A 831 -13.10 33.25 -52.48
C GLY A 831 -13.18 31.91 -51.75
N VAL A 832 -14.39 31.45 -51.46
CA VAL A 832 -14.69 30.20 -50.78
C VAL A 832 -15.24 29.19 -51.77
N LYS A 833 -14.61 28.05 -51.92
CA LYS A 833 -15.06 26.96 -52.80
C LYS A 833 -16.13 26.06 -52.13
N LYS A 834 -15.91 25.76 -50.86
CA LYS A 834 -16.80 24.86 -50.08
C LYS A 834 -16.70 25.12 -48.59
N THR A 835 -17.80 25.00 -47.90
CA THR A 835 -17.85 24.94 -46.44
C THR A 835 -18.33 23.58 -45.98
N ILE A 836 -17.81 23.07 -44.85
CA ILE A 836 -18.20 21.81 -44.28
C ILE A 836 -18.36 22.02 -42.80
N PHE A 837 -19.57 21.99 -42.31
CA PHE A 837 -19.84 22.08 -40.86
C PHE A 837 -20.16 20.72 -40.26
N VAL A 838 -19.37 20.28 -39.26
CA VAL A 838 -19.61 19.03 -38.56
C VAL A 838 -20.17 19.37 -37.18
N LYS A 839 -21.47 19.42 -37.03
CA LYS A 839 -22.21 19.83 -35.84
C LYS A 839 -21.74 19.08 -34.57
N LYS A 840 -21.60 17.73 -34.62
CA LYS A 840 -21.16 16.91 -33.50
C LYS A 840 -19.75 17.28 -33.01
N ALA A 841 -18.87 17.67 -33.92
CA ALA A 841 -17.50 18.07 -33.62
C ALA A 841 -17.39 19.58 -33.38
N LYS A 842 -18.44 20.35 -33.58
CA LYS A 842 -18.44 21.83 -33.49
C LYS A 842 -17.30 22.41 -34.33
N LEU A 843 -17.16 21.91 -35.56
CA LEU A 843 -16.05 22.23 -36.45
C LEU A 843 -16.59 22.72 -37.80
N LEU A 844 -16.18 23.91 -38.18
CA LEU A 844 -16.40 24.44 -39.53
C LEU A 844 -15.05 24.41 -40.32
N ASN A 845 -15.02 23.71 -41.42
CA ASN A 845 -13.88 23.77 -42.30
C ASN A 845 -14.24 24.54 -43.62
N ILE A 846 -13.53 25.60 -43.87
CA ILE A 846 -13.68 26.43 -45.09
C ILE A 846 -12.59 26.02 -46.08
N VAL A 847 -12.96 25.66 -47.28
CA VAL A 847 -12.05 25.33 -48.37
C VAL A 847 -12.00 26.52 -49.32
N VAL A 848 -10.83 27.09 -49.53
CA VAL A 848 -10.55 28.22 -50.40
C VAL A 848 -9.77 27.81 -51.64
#